data_b923a9d2b0d54d9005299c74fa5ac44e
#
_entry.id   b923a9d2b0d54d9005299c74fa5ac44e
#
_cell.length_a   1.000
_cell.length_b   1.000
_cell.length_c   1.000
_cell.angle_alpha   90.00
_cell.angle_beta   90.00
_cell.angle_gamma   90.00
#
_symmetry.space_group_name_H-M   'P 1'
#
loop_
_entity.id
_entity.type
_entity.pdbx_description
1 polymer ?
#
loop_
_entity_poly.entity_id
_entity_poly.type
_entity_poly.pdbx_seq_one_letter_code
_entity_poly.pdbx_strand_id
1 'polypeptide(L)'
;MKINLALLPVFAPIIASPALLVLSDRGRQSLMLAYVGGMIAVAIYILTAGELGSVFLLTSTFAEDSGMAPLFFSEHPYGKIAAFGFILVGAFALLYGLQVARAGEQAVALVAIGSAVGIAFAGNFLTLFIFWEFLTVSTAGLILLKGTPQAIKMGYRFLLLHLGGGLILFLGIMQHYGATGSFLISVPAAGLPFFILGIGIKSVFLPLHVWLPWSYPAASFVSSVVLAGLTTKVGVFAVARILPAHHGIAFMGACMALFGAIYALMQSDMRRLLSYHIISQVGFMVAGVGLGTFIAVDGGLLHMVNHMFYKALLFMSAGAIIYATSKEDLHDIHPHTAEGRNLPPIWLTIPAAVIGATVGALAIAGSPLFNGYVSKYLLKNAMYGVQPMEWMLWVAGVGTTLSFCKFVYFGFLKSHARILRELTPTMTIAILGASACCILFGIWPHLLSSILPYASSLDVYSLQGAWGALQIILTGIVVFTFIAGILDRGVHLPSWFSVEYLLYRPLLYAAGVVYTYLGRLVETVVDGAFVKGIPSLFTISSGVASFDERTLGSVAVGMAGSSSKVSGGLYDTWLGGISSLARRWGMAFRRFFFLIIKVDYDPKGDRIFQLFNLMNFDVDFIIFMATLLLLLGASIFLF
;
A
#
# COMPACT_ATOMS: atom_id res chain seq x y z
N MET A 1 -18.05 -31.12 4.43
CA MET A 1 -17.46 -29.78 4.20
C MET A 1 -17.18 -29.62 2.70
N LYS A 2 -18.03 -28.92 1.97
CA LYS A 2 -17.77 -28.61 0.55
C LYS A 2 -16.74 -27.49 0.54
N ILE A 3 -15.50 -27.77 0.14
CA ILE A 3 -14.49 -26.73 -0.07
C ILE A 3 -14.99 -25.87 -1.24
N ASN A 4 -15.30 -24.62 -0.96
CA ASN A 4 -15.68 -23.69 -2.02
C ASN A 4 -14.44 -23.45 -2.91
N LEU A 5 -14.56 -23.75 -4.19
CA LEU A 5 -13.47 -23.65 -5.17
C LEU A 5 -12.85 -22.23 -5.20
N ALA A 6 -13.65 -21.22 -4.88
CA ALA A 6 -13.19 -19.82 -4.81
C ALA A 6 -12.20 -19.55 -3.67
N LEU A 7 -12.12 -20.40 -2.62
CA LEU A 7 -11.14 -20.28 -1.54
C LEU A 7 -9.80 -20.96 -1.85
N LEU A 8 -9.74 -21.79 -2.90
CA LEU A 8 -8.50 -22.41 -3.31
C LEU A 8 -7.38 -21.37 -3.57
N PRO A 9 -7.62 -20.24 -4.25
CA PRO A 9 -6.60 -19.22 -4.45
C PRO A 9 -6.18 -18.46 -3.17
N VAL A 10 -6.92 -18.60 -2.06
CA VAL A 10 -6.54 -18.03 -0.76
C VAL A 10 -5.49 -18.91 -0.08
N PHE A 11 -5.80 -20.18 0.11
CA PHE A 11 -5.01 -21.08 0.96
C PHE A 11 -3.94 -21.85 0.20
N ALA A 12 -4.22 -22.31 -1.03
CA ALA A 12 -3.27 -23.09 -1.79
C ALA A 12 -1.93 -22.38 -2.00
N PRO A 13 -1.87 -21.07 -2.33
CA PRO A 13 -0.60 -20.37 -2.48
C PRO A 13 0.16 -20.23 -1.17
N ILE A 14 -0.55 -19.94 -0.07
CA ILE A 14 0.06 -19.77 1.24
C ILE A 14 0.67 -21.12 1.71
N ILE A 15 -0.07 -22.22 1.55
CA ILE A 15 0.38 -23.56 1.92
C ILE A 15 1.51 -24.06 1.01
N ALA A 16 1.46 -23.75 -0.30
CA ALA A 16 2.46 -24.20 -1.26
C ALA A 16 3.75 -23.36 -1.20
N SER A 17 3.71 -22.15 -0.64
CA SER A 17 4.85 -21.23 -0.67
C SER A 17 6.15 -21.79 -0.04
N PRO A 18 6.15 -22.53 1.11
CA PRO A 18 7.37 -23.11 1.67
C PRO A 18 7.98 -24.19 0.77
N ALA A 19 7.16 -24.94 0.02
CA ALA A 19 7.67 -25.96 -0.90
C ALA A 19 8.57 -25.39 -1.99
N LEU A 20 8.33 -24.13 -2.43
CA LEU A 20 9.17 -23.48 -3.43
C LEU A 20 10.61 -23.24 -2.96
N LEU A 21 10.85 -23.18 -1.65
CA LEU A 21 12.18 -22.96 -1.08
C LEU A 21 13.05 -24.20 -1.09
N VAL A 22 12.43 -25.40 -1.13
CA VAL A 22 13.12 -26.70 -1.05
C VAL A 22 13.12 -27.47 -2.36
N LEU A 23 12.24 -27.11 -3.31
CA LEU A 23 12.17 -27.77 -4.61
C LEU A 23 13.35 -27.38 -5.52
N SER A 24 13.77 -28.33 -6.38
CA SER A 24 14.68 -28.04 -7.49
C SER A 24 14.05 -27.04 -8.46
N ASP A 25 14.88 -26.36 -9.28
CA ASP A 25 14.40 -25.37 -10.25
C ASP A 25 13.32 -25.90 -11.19
N ARG A 26 13.48 -27.15 -11.68
CA ARG A 26 12.46 -27.80 -12.53
C ARG A 26 11.17 -28.08 -11.76
N GLY A 27 11.27 -28.62 -10.54
CA GLY A 27 10.11 -28.89 -9.68
C GLY A 27 9.36 -27.61 -9.32
N ARG A 28 10.10 -26.54 -9.00
CA ARG A 28 9.55 -25.23 -8.72
C ARG A 28 8.81 -24.64 -9.91
N GLN A 29 9.40 -24.66 -11.11
CA GLN A 29 8.75 -24.17 -12.33
C GLN A 29 7.50 -24.97 -12.67
N SER A 30 7.53 -26.31 -12.54
CA SER A 30 6.36 -27.17 -12.78
C SER A 30 5.23 -26.87 -11.81
N LEU A 31 5.53 -26.74 -10.50
CA LEU A 31 4.52 -26.38 -9.50
C LEU A 31 3.93 -24.98 -9.77
N MET A 32 4.75 -24.01 -10.12
CA MET A 32 4.31 -22.66 -10.44
C MET A 32 3.44 -22.61 -11.70
N LEU A 33 3.77 -23.38 -12.74
CA LEU A 33 2.94 -23.47 -13.96
C LEU A 33 1.59 -24.12 -13.67
N ALA A 34 1.57 -25.22 -12.89
CA ALA A 34 0.33 -25.84 -12.45
C ALA A 34 -0.54 -24.85 -11.64
N TYR A 35 0.11 -24.07 -10.79
CA TYR A 35 -0.58 -23.04 -10.00
C TYR A 35 -1.13 -21.91 -10.88
N VAL A 36 -0.37 -21.38 -11.84
CA VAL A 36 -0.82 -20.39 -12.81
C VAL A 36 -2.02 -20.91 -13.62
N GLY A 37 -1.96 -22.16 -14.08
CA GLY A 37 -3.09 -22.81 -14.77
C GLY A 37 -4.34 -22.91 -13.89
N GLY A 38 -4.16 -23.31 -12.63
CA GLY A 38 -5.24 -23.33 -11.64
C GLY A 38 -5.86 -21.96 -11.36
N MET A 39 -5.03 -20.91 -11.25
CA MET A 39 -5.51 -19.55 -11.07
C MET A 39 -6.35 -19.06 -12.26
N ILE A 40 -5.92 -19.34 -13.49
CA ILE A 40 -6.67 -19.00 -14.70
C ILE A 40 -8.02 -19.74 -14.71
N ALA A 41 -8.03 -21.04 -14.37
CA ALA A 41 -9.27 -21.81 -14.28
C ALA A 41 -10.24 -21.25 -13.22
N VAL A 42 -9.73 -20.85 -12.04
CA VAL A 42 -10.57 -20.21 -11.01
C VAL A 42 -11.05 -18.83 -11.43
N ALA A 43 -10.24 -18.04 -12.14
CA ALA A 43 -10.69 -16.75 -12.67
C ALA A 43 -11.85 -16.93 -13.68
N ILE A 44 -11.76 -17.92 -14.56
CA ILE A 44 -12.86 -18.28 -15.48
C ILE A 44 -14.09 -18.75 -14.69
N TYR A 45 -13.89 -19.59 -13.65
CA TYR A 45 -14.98 -20.03 -12.79
C TYR A 45 -15.71 -18.86 -12.12
N ILE A 46 -14.98 -17.86 -11.61
CA ILE A 46 -15.59 -16.66 -10.99
C ILE A 46 -16.43 -15.86 -12.00
N LEU A 47 -16.03 -15.79 -13.28
CA LEU A 47 -16.79 -15.12 -14.33
C LEU A 47 -18.07 -15.87 -14.70
N THR A 48 -18.08 -17.20 -14.61
CA THR A 48 -19.17 -18.05 -15.11
C THR A 48 -20.08 -18.59 -14.00
N ALA A 49 -19.59 -18.64 -12.75
CA ALA A 49 -20.35 -19.10 -11.61
C ALA A 49 -21.38 -18.03 -11.16
N GLY A 50 -22.59 -18.46 -10.85
CA GLY A 50 -23.59 -17.59 -10.24
C GLY A 50 -23.21 -17.17 -8.82
N GLU A 51 -23.63 -17.94 -7.81
CA GLU A 51 -23.32 -17.68 -6.39
C GLU A 51 -22.18 -18.58 -5.91
N LEU A 52 -21.20 -17.99 -5.20
CA LEU A 52 -20.06 -18.73 -4.64
C LEU A 52 -20.35 -19.24 -3.21
N GLY A 53 -21.38 -18.71 -2.55
CA GLY A 53 -21.80 -19.07 -1.20
C GLY A 53 -20.91 -18.52 -0.09
N SER A 54 -21.29 -18.80 1.15
CA SER A 54 -20.54 -18.42 2.35
C SER A 54 -19.86 -19.63 2.99
N VAL A 55 -18.66 -19.44 3.54
CA VAL A 55 -17.89 -20.51 4.20
C VAL A 55 -17.33 -20.00 5.52
N PHE A 56 -17.67 -20.72 6.58
CA PHE A 56 -17.11 -20.51 7.91
C PHE A 56 -15.98 -21.51 8.16
N LEU A 57 -14.85 -21.01 8.60
CA LEU A 57 -13.72 -21.81 9.07
C LEU A 57 -13.44 -21.46 10.52
N LEU A 58 -13.26 -22.49 11.37
CA LEU A 58 -13.00 -22.33 12.81
C LEU A 58 -14.15 -21.66 13.59
N THR A 59 -15.40 -22.12 13.38
CA THR A 59 -16.57 -21.60 14.11
C THR A 59 -16.98 -22.49 15.28
N SER A 60 -17.42 -21.84 16.40
CA SER A 60 -18.42 -22.37 17.32
C SER A 60 -19.78 -21.76 16.98
N THR A 61 -20.86 -22.46 17.24
CA THR A 61 -22.25 -22.03 16.97
C THR A 61 -22.61 -20.64 17.54
N PHE A 62 -21.93 -20.18 18.60
CA PHE A 62 -22.06 -18.84 19.17
C PHE A 62 -21.36 -17.71 18.38
N ALA A 63 -20.48 -18.04 17.45
CA ALA A 63 -19.68 -17.08 16.72
C ALA A 63 -20.34 -16.59 15.42
N GLU A 64 -21.41 -17.24 14.96
CA GLU A 64 -22.04 -16.92 13.68
C GLU A 64 -22.82 -15.60 13.76
N ASP A 65 -23.63 -15.39 14.80
CA ASP A 65 -24.49 -14.21 14.91
C ASP A 65 -23.71 -12.92 15.27
N SER A 66 -22.58 -13.05 16.00
CA SER A 66 -21.74 -11.91 16.38
C SER A 66 -20.64 -11.59 15.37
N GLY A 67 -20.43 -12.43 14.34
CA GLY A 67 -19.30 -12.32 13.43
C GLY A 67 -17.93 -12.56 14.07
N MET A 68 -17.89 -13.17 15.27
CA MET A 68 -16.65 -13.43 16.02
C MET A 68 -15.79 -14.57 15.46
N ALA A 69 -16.23 -15.27 14.41
CA ALA A 69 -15.42 -16.29 13.78
C ALA A 69 -14.10 -15.70 13.28
N PRO A 70 -12.92 -16.17 13.74
CA PRO A 70 -11.64 -15.57 13.33
C PRO A 70 -11.37 -15.73 11.83
N LEU A 71 -11.94 -16.74 11.17
CA LEU A 71 -11.87 -16.91 9.72
C LEU A 71 -13.28 -17.14 9.16
N PHE A 72 -13.89 -16.07 8.74
CA PHE A 72 -15.19 -16.06 8.06
C PHE A 72 -15.05 -15.49 6.66
N PHE A 73 -15.39 -16.29 5.65
CA PHE A 73 -15.40 -15.91 4.25
C PHE A 73 -16.82 -15.89 3.74
N SER A 74 -17.17 -14.82 3.06
CA SER A 74 -18.47 -14.66 2.42
C SER A 74 -18.31 -14.08 1.02
N GLU A 75 -19.21 -14.50 0.15
CA GLU A 75 -19.36 -13.84 -1.12
C GLU A 75 -19.93 -12.44 -0.90
N HIS A 76 -19.30 -11.47 -1.51
CA HIS A 76 -19.81 -10.11 -1.62
C HIS A 76 -19.62 -9.64 -3.07
N PRO A 77 -20.57 -8.90 -3.67
CA PRO A 77 -20.45 -8.47 -5.07
C PRO A 77 -19.12 -7.77 -5.38
N TYR A 78 -18.63 -6.90 -4.47
CA TYR A 78 -17.32 -6.25 -4.61
C TYR A 78 -16.16 -7.24 -4.52
N GLY A 79 -16.32 -8.33 -3.77
CA GLY A 79 -15.30 -9.36 -3.60
C GLY A 79 -15.05 -10.17 -4.88
N LYS A 80 -16.09 -10.49 -5.65
CA LYS A 80 -15.97 -11.22 -6.93
C LYS A 80 -15.06 -10.49 -7.90
N ILE A 81 -15.36 -9.20 -8.17
CA ILE A 81 -14.58 -8.41 -9.13
C ILE A 81 -13.14 -8.19 -8.66
N ALA A 82 -12.92 -7.97 -7.35
CA ALA A 82 -11.60 -7.81 -6.77
C ALA A 82 -10.79 -9.11 -6.86
N ALA A 83 -11.38 -10.25 -6.46
CA ALA A 83 -10.74 -11.56 -6.51
C ALA A 83 -10.37 -11.97 -7.93
N PHE A 84 -11.25 -11.75 -8.91
CA PHE A 84 -10.96 -11.97 -10.33
C PHE A 84 -9.70 -11.21 -10.75
N GLY A 85 -9.61 -9.92 -10.43
CA GLY A 85 -8.44 -9.10 -10.76
C GLY A 85 -7.16 -9.61 -10.07
N PHE A 86 -7.20 -9.88 -8.76
CA PHE A 86 -6.05 -10.36 -8.01
C PHE A 86 -5.53 -11.72 -8.51
N ILE A 87 -6.43 -12.64 -8.81
CA ILE A 87 -6.09 -13.97 -9.29
C ILE A 87 -5.44 -13.89 -10.68
N LEU A 88 -6.10 -13.25 -11.64
CA LEU A 88 -5.63 -13.27 -13.02
C LEU A 88 -4.37 -12.43 -13.23
N VAL A 89 -4.27 -11.25 -12.60
CA VAL A 89 -3.05 -10.44 -12.66
C VAL A 89 -1.91 -11.10 -11.86
N GLY A 90 -2.23 -11.75 -10.74
CA GLY A 90 -1.27 -12.58 -10.01
C GLY A 90 -0.70 -13.70 -10.87
N ALA A 91 -1.55 -14.39 -11.65
CA ALA A 91 -1.10 -15.42 -12.59
C ALA A 91 -0.10 -14.88 -13.63
N PHE A 92 -0.39 -13.72 -14.25
CA PHE A 92 0.55 -13.09 -15.18
C PHE A 92 1.86 -12.64 -14.51
N ALA A 93 1.80 -12.11 -13.28
CA ALA A 93 2.99 -11.71 -12.53
C ALA A 93 3.89 -12.92 -12.19
N LEU A 94 3.30 -14.05 -11.79
CA LEU A 94 4.01 -15.29 -11.51
C LEU A 94 4.62 -15.89 -12.79
N LEU A 95 3.88 -15.88 -13.90
CA LEU A 95 4.38 -16.36 -15.20
C LEU A 95 5.53 -15.49 -15.69
N TYR A 96 5.44 -14.17 -15.53
CA TYR A 96 6.51 -13.23 -15.87
C TYR A 96 7.80 -13.51 -15.08
N GLY A 97 7.68 -13.81 -13.79
CA GLY A 97 8.80 -14.10 -12.90
C GLY A 97 9.29 -15.56 -12.93
N LEU A 98 8.64 -16.46 -13.67
CA LEU A 98 8.83 -17.91 -13.56
C LEU A 98 10.28 -18.35 -13.67
N GLN A 99 11.02 -17.82 -14.64
CA GLN A 99 12.40 -18.21 -14.95
C GLN A 99 13.45 -17.24 -14.38
N VAL A 100 13.04 -16.05 -13.94
CA VAL A 100 13.97 -14.98 -13.55
C VAL A 100 13.90 -14.60 -12.07
N ALA A 101 12.78 -14.89 -11.40
CA ALA A 101 12.63 -14.60 -9.98
C ALA A 101 13.30 -15.68 -9.11
N ARG A 102 13.84 -15.27 -7.96
CA ARG A 102 14.38 -16.18 -6.96
C ARG A 102 13.26 -16.96 -6.26
N ALA A 103 13.57 -18.14 -5.73
CA ALA A 103 12.59 -18.97 -5.01
C ALA A 103 11.87 -18.20 -3.89
N GLY A 104 12.61 -17.41 -3.10
CA GLY A 104 12.04 -16.58 -2.04
C GLY A 104 11.06 -15.51 -2.57
N GLU A 105 11.36 -14.86 -3.69
CA GLU A 105 10.45 -13.89 -4.31
C GLU A 105 9.16 -14.56 -4.78
N GLN A 106 9.27 -15.75 -5.40
CA GLN A 106 8.10 -16.52 -5.85
C GLN A 106 7.25 -16.98 -4.66
N ALA A 107 7.89 -17.50 -3.59
CA ALA A 107 7.19 -17.94 -2.39
C ALA A 107 6.42 -16.80 -1.72
N VAL A 108 7.06 -15.64 -1.55
CA VAL A 108 6.44 -14.46 -0.93
C VAL A 108 5.36 -13.85 -1.85
N ALA A 109 5.54 -13.89 -3.18
CA ALA A 109 4.51 -13.46 -4.14
C ALA A 109 3.23 -14.31 -4.03
N LEU A 110 3.36 -15.63 -3.85
CA LEU A 110 2.22 -16.51 -3.61
C LEU A 110 1.45 -16.10 -2.35
N VAL A 111 2.16 -15.86 -1.24
CA VAL A 111 1.52 -15.39 0.00
C VAL A 111 0.80 -14.05 -0.21
N ALA A 112 1.41 -13.10 -0.94
CA ALA A 112 0.79 -11.82 -1.23
C ALA A 112 -0.50 -11.96 -2.05
N ILE A 113 -0.50 -12.82 -3.09
CA ILE A 113 -1.68 -13.07 -3.92
C ILE A 113 -2.79 -13.73 -3.09
N GLY A 114 -2.46 -14.81 -2.34
CA GLY A 114 -3.42 -15.49 -1.48
C GLY A 114 -4.04 -14.54 -0.44
N SER A 115 -3.22 -13.66 0.13
CA SER A 115 -3.69 -12.66 1.10
C SER A 115 -4.64 -11.63 0.48
N ALA A 116 -4.33 -11.14 -0.73
CA ALA A 116 -5.20 -10.20 -1.43
C ALA A 116 -6.58 -10.82 -1.75
N VAL A 117 -6.59 -12.10 -2.18
CA VAL A 117 -7.86 -12.84 -2.43
C VAL A 117 -8.58 -13.11 -1.10
N GLY A 118 -7.86 -13.41 -0.02
CA GLY A 118 -8.42 -13.57 1.32
C GLY A 118 -9.15 -12.30 1.81
N ILE A 119 -8.59 -11.11 1.54
CA ILE A 119 -9.24 -9.84 1.83
C ILE A 119 -10.51 -9.64 0.98
N ALA A 120 -10.45 -10.01 -0.32
CA ALA A 120 -11.60 -9.86 -1.22
C ALA A 120 -12.82 -10.68 -0.75
N PHE A 121 -12.60 -11.87 -0.18
CA PHE A 121 -13.66 -12.74 0.34
C PHE A 121 -13.86 -12.64 1.86
N ALA A 122 -13.18 -11.76 2.57
CA ALA A 122 -13.36 -11.61 4.00
C ALA A 122 -14.82 -11.27 4.36
N GLY A 123 -15.46 -12.06 5.22
CA GLY A 123 -16.84 -11.84 5.67
C GLY A 123 -16.95 -10.93 6.90
N ASN A 124 -15.86 -10.81 7.67
CA ASN A 124 -15.80 -9.96 8.85
C ASN A 124 -14.48 -9.17 8.92
N PHE A 125 -14.44 -8.19 9.82
CA PHE A 125 -13.25 -7.36 10.03
C PHE A 125 -12.03 -8.13 10.55
N LEU A 126 -12.21 -9.21 11.31
CA LEU A 126 -11.09 -10.02 11.82
C LEU A 126 -10.40 -10.76 10.68
N THR A 127 -11.16 -11.42 9.81
CA THR A 127 -10.62 -12.08 8.61
C THR A 127 -9.92 -11.07 7.70
N LEU A 128 -10.56 -9.91 7.47
CA LEU A 128 -9.99 -8.83 6.67
C LEU A 128 -8.64 -8.38 7.27
N PHE A 129 -8.57 -8.16 8.58
CA PHE A 129 -7.37 -7.69 9.27
C PHE A 129 -6.23 -8.72 9.21
N ILE A 130 -6.52 -10.01 9.45
CA ILE A 130 -5.52 -11.07 9.37
C ILE A 130 -4.85 -11.09 7.99
N PHE A 131 -5.63 -11.12 6.92
CA PHE A 131 -5.09 -11.14 5.57
C PHE A 131 -4.48 -9.79 5.14
N TRP A 132 -4.93 -8.68 5.73
CA TRP A 132 -4.32 -7.35 5.57
C TRP A 132 -2.89 -7.33 6.07
N GLU A 133 -2.61 -7.95 7.22
CA GLU A 133 -1.27 -8.02 7.78
C GLU A 133 -0.40 -9.06 7.05
N PHE A 134 -0.94 -10.21 6.64
CA PHE A 134 -0.22 -11.14 5.78
C PHE A 134 0.21 -10.48 4.45
N LEU A 135 -0.67 -9.68 3.85
CA LEU A 135 -0.32 -8.89 2.67
C LEU A 135 0.77 -7.85 2.98
N THR A 136 0.70 -7.18 4.12
CA THR A 136 1.70 -6.20 4.55
C THR A 136 3.08 -6.84 4.67
N VAL A 137 3.20 -7.95 5.39
CA VAL A 137 4.48 -8.65 5.60
C VAL A 137 5.02 -9.21 4.29
N SER A 138 4.17 -9.84 3.48
CA SER A 138 4.60 -10.42 2.20
C SER A 138 5.04 -9.34 1.20
N THR A 139 4.32 -8.23 1.08
CA THR A 139 4.71 -7.15 0.18
C THR A 139 5.97 -6.43 0.63
N ALA A 140 6.20 -6.26 1.94
CA ALA A 140 7.48 -5.81 2.48
C ALA A 140 8.62 -6.79 2.12
N GLY A 141 8.35 -8.10 2.25
CA GLY A 141 9.28 -9.16 1.87
C GLY A 141 9.71 -9.07 0.40
N LEU A 142 8.77 -8.79 -0.52
CA LEU A 142 9.08 -8.60 -1.95
C LEU A 142 10.06 -7.44 -2.20
N ILE A 143 10.03 -6.38 -1.37
CA ILE A 143 10.97 -5.27 -1.47
C ILE A 143 12.32 -5.68 -0.89
N LEU A 144 12.32 -6.28 0.31
CA LEU A 144 13.53 -6.66 1.05
C LEU A 144 14.38 -7.69 0.30
N LEU A 145 13.75 -8.64 -0.40
CA LEU A 145 14.41 -9.76 -1.09
C LEU A 145 15.32 -9.33 -2.26
N LYS A 146 15.21 -8.09 -2.77
CA LYS A 146 16.21 -7.56 -3.72
C LYS A 146 17.60 -7.48 -3.08
N GLY A 147 17.69 -7.25 -1.75
CA GLY A 147 18.91 -7.32 -0.97
C GLY A 147 19.87 -6.13 -1.12
N THR A 148 19.53 -5.12 -1.91
CA THR A 148 20.36 -3.90 -1.99
C THR A 148 20.15 -3.02 -0.75
N PRO A 149 21.14 -2.22 -0.33
CA PRO A 149 20.98 -1.33 0.84
C PRO A 149 19.75 -0.43 0.73
N GLN A 150 19.46 0.08 -0.47
CA GLN A 150 18.26 0.89 -0.73
C GLN A 150 16.98 0.07 -0.58
N ALA A 151 16.93 -1.16 -1.11
CA ALA A 151 15.76 -2.04 -0.98
C ALA A 151 15.49 -2.42 0.48
N ILE A 152 16.54 -2.73 1.24
CA ILE A 152 16.44 -3.02 2.67
C ILE A 152 15.87 -1.81 3.42
N LYS A 153 16.41 -0.62 3.19
CA LYS A 153 15.94 0.62 3.81
C LYS A 153 14.47 0.90 3.48
N MET A 154 14.11 0.83 2.19
CA MET A 154 12.73 1.10 1.76
C MET A 154 11.75 0.00 2.19
N GLY A 155 12.18 -1.26 2.24
CA GLY A 155 11.37 -2.38 2.73
C GLY A 155 11.04 -2.25 4.22
N TYR A 156 12.00 -1.86 5.06
CA TYR A 156 11.72 -1.60 6.48
C TYR A 156 10.79 -0.39 6.68
N ARG A 157 10.97 0.70 5.93
CA ARG A 157 10.07 1.86 5.99
C ARG A 157 8.65 1.48 5.58
N PHE A 158 8.54 0.74 4.48
CA PHE A 158 7.27 0.20 4.00
C PHE A 158 6.60 -0.65 5.09
N LEU A 159 7.34 -1.60 5.67
CA LEU A 159 6.82 -2.50 6.70
C LEU A 159 6.31 -1.73 7.92
N LEU A 160 7.12 -0.82 8.47
CA LEU A 160 6.77 -0.04 9.65
C LEU A 160 5.52 0.84 9.41
N LEU A 161 5.47 1.53 8.27
CA LEU A 161 4.32 2.38 7.95
C LEU A 161 3.03 1.57 7.79
N HIS A 162 3.11 0.40 7.11
CA HIS A 162 1.92 -0.41 6.86
C HIS A 162 1.47 -1.20 8.10
N LEU A 163 2.39 -1.71 8.93
CA LEU A 163 2.03 -2.31 10.23
C LEU A 163 1.37 -1.29 11.15
N GLY A 164 1.92 -0.06 11.19
CA GLY A 164 1.27 1.00 11.95
C GLY A 164 -0.09 1.39 11.41
N GLY A 165 -0.23 1.46 10.09
CA GLY A 165 -1.52 1.64 9.44
C GLY A 165 -2.51 0.52 9.78
N GLY A 166 -2.03 -0.72 9.86
CA GLY A 166 -2.82 -1.87 10.30
C GLY A 166 -3.26 -1.76 11.76
N LEU A 167 -2.37 -1.36 12.66
CA LEU A 167 -2.74 -1.11 14.06
C LEU A 167 -3.79 0.01 14.19
N ILE A 168 -3.66 1.08 13.43
CA ILE A 168 -4.65 2.16 13.36
C ILE A 168 -6.00 1.60 12.86
N LEU A 169 -5.99 0.80 11.79
CA LEU A 169 -7.20 0.14 11.29
C LEU A 169 -7.83 -0.76 12.38
N PHE A 170 -7.00 -1.53 13.11
CA PHE A 170 -7.47 -2.39 14.18
C PHE A 170 -8.13 -1.62 15.32
N LEU A 171 -7.58 -0.45 15.69
CA LEU A 171 -8.25 0.44 16.68
C LEU A 171 -9.64 0.89 16.18
N GLY A 172 -9.77 1.21 14.90
CA GLY A 172 -11.08 1.51 14.30
C GLY A 172 -12.05 0.32 14.38
N ILE A 173 -11.56 -0.89 14.09
CA ILE A 173 -12.34 -2.13 14.19
C ILE A 173 -12.81 -2.35 15.64
N MET A 174 -11.95 -2.16 16.62
CA MET A 174 -12.32 -2.32 18.04
C MET A 174 -13.34 -1.29 18.51
N GLN A 175 -13.25 -0.03 18.05
CA GLN A 175 -14.26 0.98 18.36
C GLN A 175 -15.60 0.66 17.67
N HIS A 176 -15.58 0.18 16.44
CA HIS A 176 -16.79 -0.30 15.76
C HIS A 176 -17.43 -1.46 16.52
N TYR A 177 -16.63 -2.45 16.96
CA TYR A 177 -17.10 -3.56 17.76
C TYR A 177 -17.69 -3.10 19.11
N GLY A 178 -17.03 -2.18 19.80
CA GLY A 178 -17.53 -1.61 21.05
C GLY A 178 -18.90 -0.93 20.90
N ALA A 179 -19.17 -0.32 19.74
CA ALA A 179 -20.43 0.34 19.44
C ALA A 179 -21.54 -0.60 18.96
N THR A 180 -21.19 -1.71 18.28
CA THR A 180 -22.16 -2.59 17.59
C THR A 180 -22.26 -3.99 18.19
N GLY A 181 -21.25 -4.44 18.93
CA GLY A 181 -21.12 -5.84 19.39
C GLY A 181 -20.81 -6.84 18.27
N SER A 182 -20.50 -6.37 17.02
CA SER A 182 -20.32 -7.22 15.86
C SER A 182 -19.03 -6.90 15.10
N PHE A 183 -18.36 -7.95 14.57
CA PHE A 183 -17.23 -7.82 13.64
C PHE A 183 -17.65 -7.93 12.17
N LEU A 184 -18.93 -8.06 11.84
CA LEU A 184 -19.39 -8.08 10.46
C LEU A 184 -19.01 -6.76 9.75
N ILE A 185 -18.55 -6.88 8.50
CA ILE A 185 -18.13 -5.70 7.74
C ILE A 185 -19.36 -4.87 7.35
N SER A 186 -19.38 -3.65 7.86
CA SER A 186 -20.39 -2.63 7.58
C SER A 186 -19.74 -1.24 7.55
N VAL A 187 -20.52 -0.22 7.26
CA VAL A 187 -20.10 1.17 7.45
C VAL A 187 -19.80 1.41 8.93
N PRO A 188 -18.66 2.03 9.28
CA PRO A 188 -18.26 2.21 10.66
C PRO A 188 -19.28 2.99 11.49
N ALA A 189 -19.82 2.38 12.56
CA ALA A 189 -20.67 3.05 13.53
C ALA A 189 -19.85 3.96 14.48
N ALA A 190 -18.56 3.60 14.70
CA ALA A 190 -17.60 4.37 15.47
C ALA A 190 -16.20 4.20 14.87
N GLY A 191 -15.25 5.04 15.25
CA GLY A 191 -13.85 4.90 14.82
C GLY A 191 -13.57 5.35 13.39
N LEU A 192 -14.44 6.09 12.73
CA LEU A 192 -14.29 6.52 11.33
C LEU A 192 -12.91 7.13 11.00
N PRO A 193 -12.30 8.01 11.82
CA PRO A 193 -10.98 8.56 11.54
C PRO A 193 -9.89 7.47 11.46
N PHE A 194 -9.96 6.43 12.28
CA PHE A 194 -9.01 5.31 12.27
C PHE A 194 -9.17 4.45 11.02
N PHE A 195 -10.39 4.22 10.55
CA PHE A 195 -10.64 3.55 9.27
C PHE A 195 -10.10 4.37 8.10
N ILE A 196 -10.36 5.69 8.08
CA ILE A 196 -9.85 6.58 7.01
C ILE A 196 -8.33 6.57 6.97
N LEU A 197 -7.65 6.69 8.12
CA LEU A 197 -6.19 6.68 8.19
C LEU A 197 -5.60 5.32 7.84
N GLY A 198 -6.07 4.23 8.47
CA GLY A 198 -5.54 2.89 8.26
C GLY A 198 -5.72 2.40 6.81
N ILE A 199 -6.91 2.59 6.23
CA ILE A 199 -7.19 2.27 4.83
C ILE A 199 -6.47 3.26 3.91
N GLY A 200 -6.41 4.54 4.28
CA GLY A 200 -5.81 5.63 3.51
C GLY A 200 -4.31 5.44 3.26
N ILE A 201 -3.54 4.87 4.20
CA ILE A 201 -2.14 4.52 3.99
C ILE A 201 -2.01 3.55 2.81
N LYS A 202 -2.77 2.47 2.79
CA LYS A 202 -2.71 1.46 1.73
C LYS A 202 -3.34 1.95 0.42
N SER A 203 -4.33 2.86 0.50
CA SER A 203 -4.97 3.54 -0.63
C SER A 203 -4.21 4.76 -1.14
N VAL A 204 -3.02 5.04 -0.61
CA VAL A 204 -2.14 6.17 -0.98
C VAL A 204 -2.81 7.54 -0.90
N PHE A 205 -3.68 7.76 0.11
CA PHE A 205 -4.30 9.07 0.33
C PHE A 205 -3.23 10.14 0.55
N LEU A 206 -3.46 11.34 0.03
CA LEU A 206 -2.59 12.46 0.32
C LEU A 206 -2.79 12.92 1.78
N PRO A 207 -1.74 13.09 2.56
CA PRO A 207 -0.30 13.02 2.25
C PRO A 207 0.35 11.64 2.49
N LEU A 208 -0.35 10.58 2.79
CA LEU A 208 0.16 9.26 3.21
C LEU A 208 0.78 8.43 2.06
N HIS A 209 0.92 8.98 0.87
CA HIS A 209 1.30 8.31 -0.38
C HIS A 209 2.81 8.10 -0.59
N VAL A 210 3.67 8.75 0.18
CA VAL A 210 5.13 8.85 -0.07
C VAL A 210 5.86 7.52 -0.17
N TRP A 211 5.37 6.50 0.51
CA TRP A 211 5.98 5.17 0.48
C TRP A 211 6.00 4.56 -0.93
N LEU A 212 5.00 4.85 -1.76
CA LEU A 212 4.81 4.18 -3.04
C LEU A 212 5.91 4.52 -4.07
N PRO A 213 6.21 5.80 -4.38
CA PRO A 213 7.23 6.16 -5.37
C PRO A 213 8.66 5.75 -4.98
N TRP A 214 8.89 5.44 -3.70
CA TRP A 214 10.20 5.01 -3.23
C TRP A 214 10.33 3.49 -3.10
N SER A 215 9.25 2.80 -2.72
CA SER A 215 9.28 1.36 -2.45
C SER A 215 9.26 0.52 -3.73
N TYR A 216 8.44 0.88 -4.72
CA TYR A 216 8.28 0.06 -5.92
C TYR A 216 9.52 0.05 -6.81
N PRO A 217 10.19 1.19 -7.08
CA PRO A 217 11.47 1.17 -7.79
C PRO A 217 12.59 0.48 -7.01
N ALA A 218 12.53 0.50 -5.67
CA ALA A 218 13.50 -0.17 -4.83
C ALA A 218 13.40 -1.70 -4.87
N ALA A 219 12.23 -2.27 -5.17
CA ALA A 219 12.02 -3.70 -5.35
C ALA A 219 12.70 -4.25 -6.63
N SER A 220 12.76 -5.57 -6.79
CA SER A 220 13.15 -6.17 -8.07
C SER A 220 12.12 -5.82 -9.15
N PHE A 221 12.49 -5.92 -10.42
CA PHE A 221 11.56 -5.64 -11.52
C PHE A 221 10.38 -6.64 -11.55
N VAL A 222 10.59 -7.89 -11.11
CA VAL A 222 9.51 -8.88 -10.97
C VAL A 222 8.61 -8.55 -9.78
N SER A 223 9.20 -8.29 -8.60
CA SER A 223 8.46 -7.93 -7.40
C SER A 223 7.61 -6.66 -7.60
N SER A 224 8.10 -5.69 -8.39
CA SER A 224 7.37 -4.46 -8.71
C SER A 224 6.05 -4.73 -9.46
N VAL A 225 5.99 -5.80 -10.29
CA VAL A 225 4.75 -6.21 -10.99
C VAL A 225 3.70 -6.69 -9.99
N VAL A 226 4.10 -7.54 -9.05
CA VAL A 226 3.21 -8.06 -7.99
C VAL A 226 2.70 -6.92 -7.11
N LEU A 227 3.61 -6.07 -6.63
CA LEU A 227 3.27 -4.90 -5.81
C LEU A 227 2.28 -3.98 -6.53
N ALA A 228 2.54 -3.68 -7.82
CA ALA A 228 1.68 -2.82 -8.62
C ALA A 228 0.30 -3.44 -8.88
N GLY A 229 0.19 -4.74 -8.94
CA GLY A 229 -1.08 -5.46 -9.12
C GLY A 229 -1.96 -5.46 -7.87
N LEU A 230 -1.40 -5.59 -6.67
CA LEU A 230 -2.14 -5.97 -5.47
C LEU A 230 -2.30 -4.84 -4.44
N THR A 231 -1.20 -4.26 -3.97
CA THR A 231 -1.14 -3.53 -2.70
C THR A 231 -2.17 -2.40 -2.57
N THR A 232 -2.17 -1.45 -3.49
CA THR A 232 -3.07 -0.28 -3.45
C THR A 232 -4.52 -0.63 -3.79
N LYS A 233 -4.76 -1.71 -4.53
CA LYS A 233 -6.11 -2.14 -4.93
C LYS A 233 -6.89 -2.73 -3.77
N VAL A 234 -6.20 -3.43 -2.87
CA VAL A 234 -6.78 -3.85 -1.59
C VAL A 234 -7.26 -2.65 -0.79
N GLY A 235 -6.51 -1.54 -0.78
CA GLY A 235 -6.95 -0.29 -0.18
C GLY A 235 -8.22 0.28 -0.83
N VAL A 236 -8.26 0.36 -2.17
CA VAL A 236 -9.45 0.82 -2.92
C VAL A 236 -10.66 -0.07 -2.65
N PHE A 237 -10.47 -1.39 -2.65
CA PHE A 237 -11.52 -2.36 -2.29
C PHE A 237 -12.08 -2.09 -0.88
N ALA A 238 -11.20 -1.84 0.09
CA ALA A 238 -11.61 -1.51 1.45
C ALA A 238 -12.35 -0.17 1.53
N VAL A 239 -11.94 0.86 0.75
CA VAL A 239 -12.70 2.12 0.65
C VAL A 239 -14.11 1.85 0.11
N ALA A 240 -14.23 1.08 -0.97
CA ALA A 240 -15.52 0.76 -1.58
C ALA A 240 -16.46 0.03 -0.63
N ARG A 241 -15.92 -0.87 0.20
CA ARG A 241 -16.70 -1.75 1.06
C ARG A 241 -17.03 -1.15 2.42
N ILE A 242 -16.13 -0.31 2.97
CA ILE A 242 -16.20 0.16 4.36
C ILE A 242 -16.54 1.66 4.42
N LEU A 243 -16.10 2.44 3.45
CA LEU A 243 -16.22 3.90 3.43
C LEU A 243 -16.98 4.42 2.20
N PRO A 244 -18.11 3.79 1.77
CA PRO A 244 -18.84 4.23 0.58
C PRO A 244 -19.51 5.59 0.80
N ALA A 245 -19.80 6.29 -0.29
CA ALA A 245 -20.61 7.52 -0.31
C ALA A 245 -20.11 8.64 0.62
N HIS A 246 -18.79 8.85 0.66
CA HIS A 246 -18.15 9.89 1.47
C HIS A 246 -17.55 10.97 0.58
N HIS A 247 -18.23 12.10 0.41
CA HIS A 247 -17.80 13.20 -0.48
C HIS A 247 -16.37 13.69 -0.23
N GLY A 248 -15.91 13.74 1.02
CA GLY A 248 -14.53 14.11 1.35
C GLY A 248 -13.51 13.13 0.78
N ILE A 249 -13.84 11.82 0.78
CA ILE A 249 -13.01 10.78 0.16
C ILE A 249 -13.04 10.90 -1.35
N ALA A 250 -14.21 11.19 -1.96
CA ALA A 250 -14.31 11.44 -3.39
C ALA A 250 -13.44 12.62 -3.84
N PHE A 251 -13.48 13.73 -3.10
CA PHE A 251 -12.65 14.91 -3.37
C PHE A 251 -11.15 14.60 -3.17
N MET A 252 -10.78 13.86 -2.12
CA MET A 252 -9.41 13.35 -1.94
C MET A 252 -8.95 12.56 -3.16
N GLY A 253 -9.81 11.69 -3.71
CA GLY A 253 -9.52 10.93 -4.92
C GLY A 253 -9.23 11.83 -6.12
N ALA A 254 -10.00 12.90 -6.33
CA ALA A 254 -9.77 13.86 -7.41
C ALA A 254 -8.43 14.62 -7.22
N CYS A 255 -8.10 15.01 -5.99
CA CYS A 255 -6.79 15.60 -5.66
C CYS A 255 -5.64 14.63 -5.96
N MET A 256 -5.78 13.35 -5.59
CA MET A 256 -4.79 12.31 -5.89
C MET A 256 -4.61 12.11 -7.40
N ALA A 257 -5.70 12.13 -8.17
CA ALA A 257 -5.67 11.97 -9.61
C ALA A 257 -4.83 13.07 -10.28
N LEU A 258 -5.09 14.31 -9.92
CA LEU A 258 -4.36 15.47 -10.43
C LEU A 258 -2.89 15.48 -9.98
N PHE A 259 -2.66 15.33 -8.68
CA PHE A 259 -1.33 15.29 -8.08
C PHE A 259 -0.43 14.22 -8.73
N GLY A 260 -0.93 12.98 -8.80
CA GLY A 260 -0.16 11.87 -9.33
C GLY A 260 0.20 12.04 -10.81
N ALA A 261 -0.69 12.62 -11.64
CA ALA A 261 -0.44 12.89 -13.04
C ALA A 261 0.65 13.96 -13.23
N ILE A 262 0.62 15.04 -12.45
CA ILE A 262 1.62 16.12 -12.50
C ILE A 262 3.00 15.59 -12.09
N TYR A 263 3.08 14.89 -10.95
CA TYR A 263 4.37 14.38 -10.45
C TYR A 263 4.96 13.24 -11.30
N ALA A 264 4.11 12.42 -11.94
CA ALA A 264 4.57 11.41 -12.88
C ALA A 264 5.28 12.00 -14.09
N LEU A 265 4.76 13.11 -14.63
CA LEU A 265 5.36 13.77 -15.80
C LEU A 265 6.79 14.25 -15.53
N MET A 266 7.12 14.57 -14.27
CA MET A 266 8.43 15.05 -13.85
C MET A 266 9.48 13.93 -13.64
N GLN A 267 9.06 12.65 -13.62
CA GLN A 267 9.98 11.54 -13.36
C GLN A 267 10.68 11.07 -14.62
N SER A 268 11.98 10.79 -14.54
CA SER A 268 12.76 10.14 -15.58
C SER A 268 12.93 8.64 -15.35
N ASP A 269 12.96 8.17 -14.09
CA ASP A 269 12.92 6.75 -13.77
C ASP A 269 11.58 6.14 -14.18
N MET A 270 11.61 5.08 -15.00
CA MET A 270 10.41 4.43 -15.55
C MET A 270 9.47 3.91 -14.47
N ARG A 271 10.01 3.25 -13.43
CA ARG A 271 9.20 2.65 -12.37
C ARG A 271 8.67 3.71 -11.40
N ARG A 272 9.40 4.80 -11.19
CA ARG A 272 8.94 5.94 -10.39
C ARG A 272 7.82 6.68 -11.11
N LEU A 273 7.95 6.92 -12.41
CA LEU A 273 6.88 7.47 -13.26
C LEU A 273 5.61 6.62 -13.16
N LEU A 274 5.75 5.30 -13.31
CA LEU A 274 4.64 4.37 -13.16
C LEU A 274 4.05 4.39 -11.75
N SER A 275 4.85 4.58 -10.70
CA SER A 275 4.40 4.64 -9.32
C SER A 275 3.53 5.89 -9.04
N TYR A 276 3.94 7.07 -9.50
CA TYR A 276 3.10 8.27 -9.41
C TYR A 276 1.79 8.13 -10.19
N HIS A 277 1.82 7.44 -11.33
CA HIS A 277 0.58 7.11 -12.04
C HIS A 277 -0.29 6.07 -11.32
N ILE A 278 0.23 5.27 -10.38
CA ILE A 278 -0.62 4.49 -9.48
C ILE A 278 -1.41 5.45 -8.58
N ILE A 279 -0.77 6.45 -7.99
CA ILE A 279 -1.45 7.46 -7.16
C ILE A 279 -2.56 8.15 -7.97
N SER A 280 -2.23 8.58 -9.20
CA SER A 280 -3.21 9.21 -10.09
C SER A 280 -4.42 8.31 -10.37
N GLN A 281 -4.20 7.07 -10.78
CA GLN A 281 -5.31 6.18 -11.18
C GLN A 281 -6.09 5.64 -9.97
N VAL A 282 -5.42 5.40 -8.82
CA VAL A 282 -6.12 5.13 -7.55
C VAL A 282 -7.00 6.33 -7.17
N GLY A 283 -6.56 7.55 -7.45
CA GLY A 283 -7.37 8.75 -7.30
C GLY A 283 -8.68 8.69 -8.09
N PHE A 284 -8.67 8.25 -9.34
CA PHE A 284 -9.89 8.02 -10.13
C PHE A 284 -10.81 6.98 -9.48
N MET A 285 -10.25 5.87 -8.98
CA MET A 285 -11.02 4.82 -8.30
C MET A 285 -11.67 5.35 -7.02
N VAL A 286 -10.86 6.01 -6.17
CA VAL A 286 -11.32 6.57 -4.90
C VAL A 286 -12.36 7.66 -5.10
N ALA A 287 -12.21 8.49 -6.15
CA ALA A 287 -13.22 9.48 -6.52
C ALA A 287 -14.56 8.79 -6.87
N GLY A 288 -14.51 7.72 -7.68
CA GLY A 288 -15.71 6.96 -8.03
C GLY A 288 -16.38 6.30 -6.83
N VAL A 289 -15.65 5.47 -6.08
CA VAL A 289 -16.25 4.75 -4.93
C VAL A 289 -16.67 5.69 -3.81
N GLY A 290 -15.94 6.80 -3.61
CA GLY A 290 -16.27 7.84 -2.63
C GLY A 290 -17.52 8.65 -2.99
N LEU A 291 -17.86 8.80 -4.28
CA LEU A 291 -19.11 9.44 -4.71
C LEU A 291 -20.34 8.58 -4.36
N GLY A 292 -20.20 7.25 -4.38
CA GLY A 292 -21.17 6.32 -3.83
C GLY A 292 -22.41 6.07 -4.70
N THR A 293 -22.57 6.68 -5.89
CA THR A 293 -23.64 6.32 -6.81
C THR A 293 -23.34 4.97 -7.47
N PHE A 294 -24.35 4.21 -7.86
CA PHE A 294 -24.19 2.86 -8.43
C PHE A 294 -23.19 2.84 -9.60
N ILE A 295 -23.36 3.74 -10.56
CA ILE A 295 -22.45 3.86 -11.71
C ILE A 295 -21.05 4.29 -11.31
N ALA A 296 -20.91 5.11 -10.27
CA ALA A 296 -19.60 5.57 -9.77
C ALA A 296 -18.84 4.44 -9.07
N VAL A 297 -19.53 3.62 -8.26
CA VAL A 297 -18.95 2.46 -7.57
C VAL A 297 -18.54 1.39 -8.58
N ASP A 298 -19.43 1.03 -9.51
CA ASP A 298 -19.11 0.09 -10.60
C ASP A 298 -17.95 0.61 -11.45
N GLY A 299 -17.97 1.90 -11.82
CA GLY A 299 -16.89 2.54 -12.55
C GLY A 299 -15.56 2.52 -11.80
N GLY A 300 -15.57 2.79 -10.50
CA GLY A 300 -14.38 2.77 -9.62
C GLY A 300 -13.78 1.37 -9.47
N LEU A 301 -14.63 0.35 -9.23
CA LEU A 301 -14.19 -1.04 -9.09
C LEU A 301 -13.75 -1.65 -10.43
N LEU A 302 -14.46 -1.36 -11.51
CA LEU A 302 -14.05 -1.76 -12.85
C LEU A 302 -12.71 -1.10 -13.23
N HIS A 303 -12.54 0.19 -12.86
CA HIS A 303 -11.25 0.87 -13.07
C HIS A 303 -10.13 0.25 -12.24
N MET A 304 -10.41 -0.22 -11.03
CA MET A 304 -9.47 -0.95 -10.20
C MET A 304 -8.98 -2.22 -10.91
N VAL A 305 -9.87 -3.03 -11.45
CA VAL A 305 -9.51 -4.26 -12.17
C VAL A 305 -8.79 -3.96 -13.47
N ASN A 306 -9.32 -3.06 -14.30
CA ASN A 306 -8.69 -2.67 -15.55
C ASN A 306 -7.27 -2.11 -15.32
N HIS A 307 -7.10 -1.31 -14.26
CA HIS A 307 -5.81 -0.79 -13.85
C HIS A 307 -4.83 -1.89 -13.40
N MET A 308 -5.30 -2.96 -12.75
CA MET A 308 -4.43 -4.09 -12.42
C MET A 308 -3.76 -4.65 -13.68
N PHE A 309 -4.54 -4.87 -14.76
CA PHE A 309 -4.04 -5.42 -16.02
C PHE A 309 -3.04 -4.49 -16.69
N TYR A 310 -3.46 -3.28 -17.05
CA TYR A 310 -2.57 -2.39 -17.80
C TYR A 310 -1.39 -1.89 -16.96
N LYS A 311 -1.51 -1.85 -15.63
CA LYS A 311 -0.40 -1.46 -14.76
C LYS A 311 0.63 -2.57 -14.61
N ALA A 312 0.18 -3.81 -14.39
CA ALA A 312 1.07 -4.97 -14.43
C ALA A 312 1.79 -5.05 -15.79
N LEU A 313 1.06 -4.86 -16.89
CA LEU A 313 1.62 -4.84 -18.25
C LEU A 313 2.70 -3.76 -18.43
N LEU A 314 2.45 -2.54 -17.95
CA LEU A 314 3.43 -1.44 -18.02
C LEU A 314 4.67 -1.71 -17.16
N PHE A 315 4.49 -2.28 -15.96
CA PHE A 315 5.63 -2.69 -15.12
C PHE A 315 6.38 -3.88 -15.71
N MET A 316 5.71 -4.85 -16.34
CA MET A 316 6.36 -5.94 -17.08
C MET A 316 7.15 -5.39 -18.27
N SER A 317 6.62 -4.42 -19.01
CA SER A 317 7.31 -3.81 -20.15
C SER A 317 8.54 -3.01 -19.72
N ALA A 318 8.44 -2.18 -18.68
CA ALA A 318 9.58 -1.49 -18.08
C ALA A 318 10.59 -2.48 -17.50
N GLY A 319 10.13 -3.52 -16.82
CA GLY A 319 10.95 -4.59 -16.27
C GLY A 319 11.69 -5.39 -17.35
N ALA A 320 11.08 -5.58 -18.51
CA ALA A 320 11.70 -6.23 -19.67
C ALA A 320 12.89 -5.42 -20.19
N ILE A 321 12.77 -4.08 -20.28
CA ILE A 321 13.91 -3.20 -20.61
C ILE A 321 14.99 -3.31 -19.54
N ILE A 322 14.63 -3.21 -18.25
CA ILE A 322 15.59 -3.30 -17.15
C ILE A 322 16.32 -4.64 -17.16
N TYR A 323 15.60 -5.73 -17.41
CA TYR A 323 16.20 -7.07 -17.54
C TYR A 323 17.17 -7.17 -18.70
N ALA A 324 16.77 -6.64 -19.87
CA ALA A 324 17.57 -6.75 -21.10
C ALA A 324 18.76 -5.79 -21.12
N THR A 325 18.67 -4.59 -20.54
CA THR A 325 19.66 -3.52 -20.66
C THR A 325 20.36 -3.15 -19.35
N SER A 326 19.81 -3.54 -18.20
CA SER A 326 20.22 -3.12 -16.85
C SER A 326 20.08 -1.61 -16.60
N LYS A 327 19.25 -0.89 -17.38
CA LYS A 327 19.00 0.54 -17.26
C LYS A 327 17.57 0.81 -16.81
N GLU A 328 17.38 1.76 -15.88
CA GLU A 328 16.10 2.09 -15.27
C GLU A 328 15.58 3.48 -15.67
N ASP A 329 16.49 4.39 -16.08
CA ASP A 329 16.16 5.78 -16.44
C ASP A 329 15.93 5.93 -17.95
N LEU A 330 14.93 6.74 -18.32
CA LEU A 330 14.60 7.03 -19.73
C LEU A 330 15.75 7.73 -20.46
N HIS A 331 16.52 8.58 -19.75
CA HIS A 331 17.66 9.28 -20.35
C HIS A 331 18.84 8.35 -20.62
N ASP A 332 19.02 7.29 -19.82
CA ASP A 332 20.11 6.32 -20.01
C ASP A 332 19.93 5.42 -21.24
N ILE A 333 18.67 5.22 -21.65
CA ILE A 333 18.33 4.41 -22.84
C ILE A 333 18.10 5.25 -24.08
N HIS A 334 18.01 6.58 -23.92
CA HIS A 334 17.86 7.50 -25.04
C HIS A 334 19.22 8.07 -25.46
N PRO A 335 19.68 7.87 -26.72
CA PRO A 335 21.01 8.27 -27.13
C PRO A 335 21.09 9.79 -27.33
N HIS A 336 21.78 10.49 -26.43
CA HIS A 336 22.19 11.88 -26.61
C HIS A 336 23.52 11.99 -27.37
N THR A 337 24.29 10.89 -27.51
CA THR A 337 25.60 10.82 -28.17
C THR A 337 25.52 10.11 -29.51
N ALA A 338 26.47 10.43 -30.41
CA ALA A 338 26.58 9.75 -31.70
C ALA A 338 26.85 8.24 -31.55
N GLU A 339 27.64 7.84 -30.54
CA GLU A 339 27.94 6.43 -30.25
C GLU A 339 26.68 5.67 -29.82
N GLY A 340 25.80 6.28 -29.02
CA GLY A 340 24.54 5.67 -28.60
C GLY A 340 23.58 5.42 -29.76
N ARG A 341 23.60 6.26 -30.80
CA ARG A 341 22.76 6.09 -32.00
C ARG A 341 23.17 4.91 -32.88
N ASN A 342 24.37 4.40 -32.73
CA ASN A 342 24.86 3.21 -33.44
C ASN A 342 24.40 1.90 -32.79
N LEU A 343 23.75 1.96 -31.60
CA LEU A 343 23.19 0.78 -30.97
C LEU A 343 21.85 0.40 -31.62
N PRO A 344 21.46 -0.89 -31.55
CA PRO A 344 20.18 -1.32 -32.11
C PRO A 344 19.00 -0.66 -31.40
N PRO A 345 17.94 -0.28 -32.13
CA PRO A 345 16.75 0.30 -31.53
C PRO A 345 15.97 -0.73 -30.69
N ILE A 346 15.45 -0.31 -29.54
CA ILE A 346 14.72 -1.18 -28.60
C ILE A 346 13.46 -1.76 -29.25
N TRP A 347 12.78 -0.98 -30.08
CA TRP A 347 11.55 -1.45 -30.74
C TRP A 347 11.77 -2.64 -31.68
N LEU A 348 12.98 -2.82 -32.20
CA LEU A 348 13.33 -3.96 -33.03
C LEU A 348 13.84 -5.16 -32.22
N THR A 349 14.55 -4.89 -31.12
CA THR A 349 15.22 -5.93 -30.32
C THR A 349 14.33 -6.58 -29.26
N ILE A 350 13.36 -5.83 -28.73
CA ILE A 350 12.44 -6.29 -27.67
C ILE A 350 10.99 -5.97 -28.04
N PRO A 351 10.46 -6.49 -29.15
CA PRO A 351 9.13 -6.09 -29.66
C PRO A 351 7.99 -6.38 -28.68
N ALA A 352 8.06 -7.46 -27.90
CA ALA A 352 7.03 -7.77 -26.90
C ALA A 352 6.91 -6.65 -25.83
N ALA A 353 8.03 -6.10 -25.35
CA ALA A 353 8.01 -5.01 -24.40
C ALA A 353 7.41 -3.72 -24.99
N VAL A 354 7.69 -3.45 -26.28
CA VAL A 354 7.14 -2.29 -27.01
C VAL A 354 5.63 -2.44 -27.18
N ILE A 355 5.17 -3.63 -27.60
CA ILE A 355 3.73 -3.94 -27.70
C ILE A 355 3.06 -3.72 -26.35
N GLY A 356 3.61 -4.31 -25.27
CA GLY A 356 3.07 -4.18 -23.93
C GLY A 356 3.04 -2.74 -23.43
N ALA A 357 4.09 -1.95 -23.66
CA ALA A 357 4.15 -0.54 -23.30
C ALA A 357 3.10 0.29 -24.06
N THR A 358 2.95 0.04 -25.37
CA THR A 358 1.99 0.76 -26.22
C THR A 358 0.54 0.42 -25.85
N VAL A 359 0.22 -0.89 -25.74
CA VAL A 359 -1.12 -1.34 -25.30
C VAL A 359 -1.45 -0.81 -23.90
N GLY A 360 -0.50 -0.92 -22.96
CA GLY A 360 -0.67 -0.40 -21.61
C GLY A 360 -0.85 1.12 -21.56
N ALA A 361 -0.13 1.87 -22.41
CA ALA A 361 -0.25 3.32 -22.53
C ALA A 361 -1.61 3.74 -23.12
N LEU A 362 -2.08 3.07 -24.16
CA LEU A 362 -3.40 3.31 -24.74
C LEU A 362 -4.52 2.95 -23.75
N ALA A 363 -4.35 1.84 -23.03
CA ALA A 363 -5.31 1.43 -22.00
C ALA A 363 -5.39 2.45 -20.86
N ILE A 364 -4.25 2.88 -20.27
CA ILE A 364 -4.26 3.85 -19.17
C ILE A 364 -4.69 5.25 -19.62
N ALA A 365 -4.43 5.66 -20.85
CA ALA A 365 -4.95 6.90 -21.42
C ALA A 365 -6.48 6.86 -21.57
N GLY A 366 -7.08 5.68 -21.66
CA GLY A 366 -8.52 5.49 -21.88
C GLY A 366 -8.90 5.56 -23.35
N SER A 367 -8.02 5.03 -24.23
CA SER A 367 -8.29 4.94 -25.66
C SER A 367 -9.43 3.95 -25.92
N PRO A 368 -10.40 4.26 -26.82
CA PRO A 368 -11.38 3.30 -27.26
C PRO A 368 -10.74 1.97 -27.68
N LEU A 369 -11.46 0.87 -27.54
CA LEU A 369 -11.03 -0.52 -27.74
C LEU A 369 -10.11 -1.11 -26.67
N PHE A 370 -9.71 -0.33 -25.67
CA PHE A 370 -8.92 -0.80 -24.51
C PHE A 370 -9.74 -0.73 -23.23
N ASN A 371 -9.43 -1.63 -22.29
CA ASN A 371 -10.18 -1.79 -21.05
C ASN A 371 -10.27 -0.50 -20.20
N GLY A 372 -9.23 0.34 -20.22
CA GLY A 372 -9.23 1.61 -19.47
C GLY A 372 -10.29 2.60 -19.95
N TYR A 373 -10.68 2.57 -21.23
CA TYR A 373 -11.76 3.38 -21.78
C TYR A 373 -13.09 3.08 -21.08
N VAL A 374 -13.43 1.80 -20.95
CA VAL A 374 -14.72 1.35 -20.39
C VAL A 374 -14.94 1.91 -18.99
N SER A 375 -13.98 1.74 -18.10
CA SER A 375 -14.08 2.22 -16.73
C SER A 375 -14.02 3.74 -16.61
N LYS A 376 -13.20 4.41 -17.42
CA LYS A 376 -13.15 5.88 -17.46
C LYS A 376 -14.42 6.50 -18.00
N TYR A 377 -15.08 5.84 -18.94
CA TYR A 377 -16.38 6.25 -19.44
C TYR A 377 -17.44 6.27 -18.32
N LEU A 378 -17.54 5.20 -17.53
CA LEU A 378 -18.44 5.14 -16.38
C LEU A 378 -18.12 6.23 -15.35
N LEU A 379 -16.84 6.41 -15.01
CA LEU A 379 -16.40 7.43 -14.07
C LEU A 379 -16.68 8.85 -14.57
N LYS A 380 -16.46 9.13 -15.86
CA LYS A 380 -16.78 10.40 -16.47
C LYS A 380 -18.28 10.71 -16.37
N ASN A 381 -19.13 9.74 -16.70
CA ASN A 381 -20.58 9.91 -16.60
C ASN A 381 -21.04 10.10 -15.15
N ALA A 382 -20.44 9.37 -14.20
CA ALA A 382 -20.74 9.51 -12.79
C ALA A 382 -20.34 10.87 -12.22
N MET A 383 -19.27 11.49 -12.74
CA MET A 383 -18.72 12.77 -12.27
C MET A 383 -19.28 13.98 -13.04
N TYR A 384 -20.12 13.75 -14.05
CA TYR A 384 -20.69 14.84 -14.83
C TYR A 384 -21.47 15.82 -13.96
N GLY A 385 -21.13 17.10 -14.04
CA GLY A 385 -21.72 18.15 -13.22
C GLY A 385 -21.22 18.24 -11.78
N VAL A 386 -20.37 17.32 -11.32
CA VAL A 386 -19.80 17.32 -9.95
C VAL A 386 -18.53 18.18 -9.91
N GLN A 387 -18.71 19.50 -9.77
CA GLN A 387 -17.60 20.44 -9.76
C GLN A 387 -16.98 20.59 -8.35
N PRO A 388 -15.63 20.75 -8.21
CA PRO A 388 -14.61 20.85 -9.26
C PRO A 388 -14.02 19.49 -9.69
N MET A 389 -14.50 18.37 -9.15
CA MET A 389 -13.90 17.04 -9.36
C MET A 389 -13.88 16.62 -10.85
N GLU A 390 -14.92 16.95 -11.60
CA GLU A 390 -14.99 16.69 -13.05
C GLU A 390 -13.79 17.27 -13.78
N TRP A 391 -13.48 18.57 -13.55
CA TRP A 391 -12.34 19.24 -14.16
C TRP A 391 -11.00 18.67 -13.70
N MET A 392 -10.88 18.34 -12.42
CA MET A 392 -9.65 17.74 -11.89
C MET A 392 -9.34 16.40 -12.56
N LEU A 393 -10.36 15.54 -12.75
CA LEU A 393 -10.21 14.26 -13.44
C LEU A 393 -9.94 14.43 -14.93
N TRP A 394 -10.54 15.43 -15.59
CA TRP A 394 -10.26 15.75 -16.98
C TRP A 394 -8.81 16.17 -17.18
N VAL A 395 -8.31 17.10 -16.38
CA VAL A 395 -6.90 17.55 -16.42
C VAL A 395 -5.95 16.40 -16.10
N ALA A 396 -6.27 15.57 -15.11
CA ALA A 396 -5.49 14.38 -14.78
C ALA A 396 -5.45 13.38 -15.96
N GLY A 397 -6.54 13.27 -16.73
CA GLY A 397 -6.61 12.46 -17.95
C GLY A 397 -5.66 12.95 -19.03
N VAL A 398 -5.64 14.26 -19.29
CA VAL A 398 -4.69 14.90 -20.24
C VAL A 398 -3.26 14.68 -19.78
N GLY A 399 -2.95 14.94 -18.49
CA GLY A 399 -1.63 14.71 -17.89
C GLY A 399 -1.19 13.25 -17.97
N THR A 400 -2.13 12.29 -17.83
CA THR A 400 -1.87 10.86 -18.02
C THR A 400 -1.44 10.58 -19.46
N THR A 401 -2.17 11.05 -20.45
CA THR A 401 -1.82 10.87 -21.87
C THR A 401 -0.45 11.44 -22.17
N LEU A 402 -0.18 12.66 -21.71
CA LEU A 402 1.10 13.34 -21.89
C LEU A 402 2.28 12.53 -21.31
N SER A 403 2.12 12.01 -20.09
CA SER A 403 3.16 11.20 -19.45
C SER A 403 3.40 9.87 -20.16
N PHE A 404 2.34 9.27 -20.70
CA PHE A 404 2.49 8.00 -21.44
C PHE A 404 3.00 8.19 -22.87
N CYS A 405 2.76 9.35 -23.49
CA CYS A 405 3.51 9.75 -24.69
C CYS A 405 5.01 9.84 -24.39
N LYS A 406 5.40 10.51 -23.27
CA LYS A 406 6.78 10.55 -22.81
C LYS A 406 7.36 9.14 -22.58
N PHE A 407 6.63 8.29 -21.84
CA PHE A 407 7.07 6.94 -21.48
C PHE A 407 7.31 6.06 -22.72
N VAL A 408 6.35 6.02 -23.66
CA VAL A 408 6.46 5.19 -24.87
C VAL A 408 7.48 5.76 -25.84
N TYR A 409 7.43 7.08 -26.09
CA TYR A 409 8.31 7.71 -27.08
C TYR A 409 9.78 7.63 -26.69
N PHE A 410 10.14 8.09 -25.49
CA PHE A 410 11.53 8.08 -25.04
C PHE A 410 11.99 6.71 -24.56
N GLY A 411 11.13 5.91 -23.94
CA GLY A 411 11.49 4.62 -23.37
C GLY A 411 11.57 3.48 -24.37
N PHE A 412 10.80 3.55 -25.48
CA PHE A 412 10.63 2.40 -26.36
C PHE A 412 10.85 2.72 -27.84
N LEU A 413 10.34 3.84 -28.34
CA LEU A 413 10.39 4.13 -29.78
C LEU A 413 11.70 4.83 -30.20
N LYS A 414 12.14 5.81 -29.44
CA LYS A 414 13.35 6.59 -29.74
C LYS A 414 14.62 6.03 -29.09
N SER A 415 14.49 5.02 -28.25
CA SER A 415 15.58 4.48 -27.46
C SER A 415 16.40 3.43 -28.22
N HIS A 416 17.70 3.44 -27.94
CA HIS A 416 18.70 2.53 -28.45
C HIS A 416 19.55 2.04 -27.29
N ALA A 417 19.74 0.74 -27.16
CA ALA A 417 20.55 0.20 -26.07
C ALA A 417 21.22 -1.12 -26.47
N ARG A 418 22.34 -1.41 -25.82
CA ARG A 418 22.97 -2.71 -25.92
C ARG A 418 22.13 -3.72 -25.15
N ILE A 419 21.70 -4.78 -25.79
CA ILE A 419 21.00 -5.90 -25.20
C ILE A 419 22.02 -6.82 -24.53
N LEU A 420 21.89 -6.99 -23.23
CA LEU A 420 22.74 -7.85 -22.40
C LEU A 420 22.12 -9.23 -22.20
N ARG A 421 20.78 -9.32 -22.26
CA ARG A 421 20.01 -10.55 -22.03
C ARG A 421 18.77 -10.54 -22.91
N GLU A 422 18.45 -11.68 -23.52
CA GLU A 422 17.19 -11.87 -24.24
C GLU A 422 16.05 -12.13 -23.26
N LEU A 423 14.83 -11.71 -23.63
CA LEU A 423 13.65 -12.01 -22.82
C LEU A 423 13.38 -13.50 -22.79
N THR A 424 12.99 -14.00 -21.63
CA THR A 424 12.55 -15.40 -21.51
C THR A 424 11.19 -15.59 -22.19
N PRO A 425 10.90 -16.80 -22.71
CA PRO A 425 9.59 -17.09 -23.31
C PRO A 425 8.42 -16.78 -22.38
N THR A 426 8.58 -17.05 -21.07
CA THR A 426 7.53 -16.80 -20.08
C THR A 426 7.28 -15.31 -19.83
N MET A 427 8.31 -14.47 -19.88
CA MET A 427 8.15 -13.01 -19.85
C MET A 427 7.36 -12.52 -21.07
N THR A 428 7.71 -13.00 -22.25
CA THR A 428 7.03 -12.64 -23.51
C THR A 428 5.55 -13.06 -23.46
N ILE A 429 5.25 -14.32 -23.08
CA ILE A 429 3.89 -14.83 -22.98
C ILE A 429 3.07 -14.01 -21.96
N ALA A 430 3.66 -13.68 -20.81
CA ALA A 430 2.98 -12.87 -19.79
C ALA A 430 2.64 -11.46 -20.29
N ILE A 431 3.56 -10.78 -20.97
CA ILE A 431 3.34 -9.46 -21.56
C ILE A 431 2.24 -9.52 -22.63
N LEU A 432 2.32 -10.46 -23.57
CA LEU A 432 1.34 -10.59 -24.65
C LEU A 432 -0.04 -11.03 -24.12
N GLY A 433 -0.08 -11.92 -23.13
CA GLY A 433 -1.32 -12.35 -22.48
C GLY A 433 -2.03 -11.21 -21.74
N ALA A 434 -1.29 -10.41 -20.96
CA ALA A 434 -1.83 -9.23 -20.31
C ALA A 434 -2.28 -8.16 -21.33
N SER A 435 -1.55 -8.00 -22.44
CA SER A 435 -1.95 -7.12 -23.56
C SER A 435 -3.27 -7.57 -24.17
N ALA A 436 -3.41 -8.87 -24.43
CA ALA A 436 -4.65 -9.47 -24.94
C ALA A 436 -5.84 -9.22 -23.99
N CYS A 437 -5.66 -9.36 -22.68
CA CYS A 437 -6.70 -9.02 -21.69
C CYS A 437 -7.08 -7.54 -21.74
N CYS A 438 -6.13 -6.62 -21.88
CA CYS A 438 -6.40 -5.18 -21.99
C CYS A 438 -7.26 -4.86 -23.23
N ILE A 439 -7.04 -5.55 -24.35
CA ILE A 439 -7.81 -5.41 -25.59
C ILE A 439 -9.18 -6.13 -25.45
N LEU A 440 -9.17 -7.37 -24.99
CA LEU A 440 -10.38 -8.20 -24.85
C LEU A 440 -11.45 -7.52 -23.98
N PHE A 441 -11.08 -7.06 -22.79
CA PHE A 441 -12.01 -6.36 -21.89
C PHE A 441 -12.36 -4.94 -22.37
N GLY A 442 -11.61 -4.39 -23.30
CA GLY A 442 -11.99 -3.17 -24.01
C GLY A 442 -13.05 -3.44 -25.08
N ILE A 443 -12.81 -4.41 -25.95
CA ILE A 443 -13.74 -4.74 -27.06
C ILE A 443 -15.02 -5.39 -26.55
N TRP A 444 -14.91 -6.27 -25.55
CA TRP A 444 -16.01 -7.01 -24.93
C TRP A 444 -16.16 -6.71 -23.43
N PRO A 445 -16.57 -5.49 -23.06
CA PRO A 445 -16.71 -5.12 -21.65
C PRO A 445 -17.77 -5.95 -20.92
N HIS A 446 -18.77 -6.46 -21.62
CA HIS A 446 -19.84 -7.30 -21.06
C HIS A 446 -19.32 -8.60 -20.41
N LEU A 447 -18.11 -9.06 -20.75
CA LEU A 447 -17.48 -10.18 -20.04
C LEU A 447 -17.32 -9.93 -18.54
N LEU A 448 -17.18 -8.67 -18.12
CA LEU A 448 -17.04 -8.28 -16.74
C LEU A 448 -18.38 -7.84 -16.09
N SER A 449 -19.48 -7.76 -16.86
CA SER A 449 -20.77 -7.29 -16.33
C SER A 449 -21.35 -8.21 -15.25
N SER A 450 -21.14 -9.53 -15.38
CA SER A 450 -21.64 -10.54 -14.44
C SER A 450 -21.03 -10.45 -13.04
N ILE A 451 -19.88 -9.77 -12.91
CA ILE A 451 -19.17 -9.62 -11.63
C ILE A 451 -19.21 -8.19 -11.10
N LEU A 452 -19.88 -7.26 -11.78
CA LEU A 452 -20.09 -5.89 -11.29
C LEU A 452 -21.17 -5.87 -10.19
N PRO A 453 -20.96 -5.10 -9.11
CA PRO A 453 -21.88 -5.05 -7.98
C PRO A 453 -23.31 -4.61 -8.32
N TYR A 454 -23.44 -3.62 -9.17
CA TYR A 454 -24.72 -3.02 -9.53
C TYR A 454 -25.14 -3.31 -10.98
N ALA A 455 -24.36 -4.13 -11.68
CA ALA A 455 -24.62 -4.50 -13.08
C ALA A 455 -24.92 -3.31 -13.99
N SER A 456 -24.18 -2.20 -13.78
CA SER A 456 -24.31 -0.99 -14.61
C SER A 456 -24.18 -1.35 -16.09
N SER A 457 -24.99 -0.69 -16.92
CA SER A 457 -24.91 -0.89 -18.37
C SER A 457 -23.50 -0.57 -18.87
N LEU A 458 -22.90 -1.51 -19.60
CA LEU A 458 -21.59 -1.36 -20.23
C LEU A 458 -21.71 -0.99 -21.72
N ASP A 459 -22.85 -0.41 -22.12
CA ASP A 459 -23.01 0.16 -23.46
C ASP A 459 -22.24 1.48 -23.57
N VAL A 460 -20.91 1.34 -23.69
CA VAL A 460 -19.95 2.44 -23.61
C VAL A 460 -19.55 3.00 -24.98
N TYR A 461 -19.91 2.30 -26.07
CA TYR A 461 -19.48 2.66 -27.43
C TYR A 461 -20.45 3.58 -28.16
N SER A 462 -20.85 4.66 -27.49
CA SER A 462 -21.53 5.77 -28.17
C SER A 462 -20.53 6.67 -28.88
N LEU A 463 -20.94 7.28 -30.01
CA LEU A 463 -20.11 8.22 -30.75
C LEU A 463 -19.64 9.40 -29.86
N GLN A 464 -20.54 9.91 -29.03
CA GLN A 464 -20.26 11.00 -28.10
C GLN A 464 -19.25 10.58 -27.01
N GLY A 465 -19.37 9.37 -26.47
CA GLY A 465 -18.45 8.83 -25.46
C GLY A 465 -17.04 8.64 -26.03
N ALA A 466 -16.95 8.01 -27.20
CA ALA A 466 -15.68 7.80 -27.90
C ALA A 466 -15.00 9.13 -28.25
N TRP A 467 -15.75 10.10 -28.75
CA TRP A 467 -15.25 11.44 -29.06
C TRP A 467 -14.73 12.16 -27.81
N GLY A 468 -15.46 12.09 -26.70
CA GLY A 468 -15.01 12.69 -25.44
C GLY A 468 -13.74 12.06 -24.86
N ALA A 469 -13.47 10.78 -25.09
CA ALA A 469 -12.20 10.15 -24.75
C ALA A 469 -11.08 10.58 -25.70
N LEU A 470 -11.37 10.62 -27.01
CA LEU A 470 -10.41 11.06 -28.03
C LEU A 470 -9.97 12.52 -27.82
N GLN A 471 -10.87 13.40 -27.40
CA GLN A 471 -10.51 14.79 -27.05
C GLN A 471 -9.41 14.87 -25.99
N ILE A 472 -9.52 14.08 -24.90
CA ILE A 472 -8.51 14.04 -23.85
C ILE A 472 -7.17 13.54 -24.40
N ILE A 473 -7.19 12.50 -25.21
CA ILE A 473 -6.01 11.88 -25.79
C ILE A 473 -5.34 12.83 -26.80
N LEU A 474 -6.12 13.40 -27.71
CA LEU A 474 -5.61 14.34 -28.72
C LEU A 474 -5.02 15.59 -28.05
N THR A 475 -5.69 16.14 -27.02
CA THR A 475 -5.14 17.27 -26.25
C THR A 475 -3.79 16.91 -25.64
N GLY A 476 -3.67 15.74 -25.01
CA GLY A 476 -2.40 15.27 -24.43
C GLY A 476 -1.30 15.06 -25.48
N ILE A 477 -1.62 14.50 -26.64
CA ILE A 477 -0.66 14.33 -27.77
C ILE A 477 -0.21 15.69 -28.30
N VAL A 478 -1.16 16.61 -28.56
CA VAL A 478 -0.83 17.95 -29.03
C VAL A 478 0.08 18.68 -28.07
N VAL A 479 -0.24 18.68 -26.77
CA VAL A 479 0.62 19.29 -25.75
C VAL A 479 2.00 18.61 -25.75
N PHE A 480 2.07 17.27 -25.87
CA PHE A 480 3.34 16.54 -25.93
C PHE A 480 4.22 17.04 -27.09
N THR A 481 3.66 17.26 -28.28
CA THR A 481 4.46 17.70 -29.44
C THR A 481 5.15 19.05 -29.19
N PHE A 482 4.52 19.95 -28.44
CA PHE A 482 5.10 21.27 -28.11
C PHE A 482 6.15 21.20 -26.99
N ILE A 483 5.99 20.31 -26.01
CA ILE A 483 6.87 20.27 -24.83
C ILE A 483 7.85 19.08 -24.83
N ALA A 484 7.82 18.22 -25.86
CA ALA A 484 8.68 17.04 -25.95
C ALA A 484 10.17 17.39 -25.77
N GLY A 485 10.63 18.48 -26.37
CA GLY A 485 12.02 18.95 -26.22
C GLY A 485 12.40 19.42 -24.82
N ILE A 486 11.43 19.90 -24.04
CA ILE A 486 11.62 20.25 -22.62
C ILE A 486 11.67 18.97 -21.78
N LEU A 487 10.77 18.04 -22.07
CA LEU A 487 10.71 16.73 -21.36
C LEU A 487 11.93 15.85 -21.62
N ASP A 488 12.56 15.98 -22.80
CA ASP A 488 13.78 15.28 -23.18
C ASP A 488 14.99 15.72 -22.34
N ARG A 489 15.06 16.99 -21.98
CA ARG A 489 16.14 17.56 -21.13
C ARG A 489 16.01 17.21 -19.65
N GLY A 490 14.88 16.65 -19.24
CA GLY A 490 14.53 16.41 -17.83
C GLY A 490 14.04 17.66 -17.13
N VAL A 491 12.88 17.57 -16.49
CA VAL A 491 12.35 18.68 -15.67
C VAL A 491 12.87 18.47 -14.26
N HIS A 492 13.96 19.13 -13.90
CA HIS A 492 14.43 19.18 -12.53
C HIS A 492 13.72 20.31 -11.78
N LEU A 493 12.69 19.96 -11.02
CA LEU A 493 12.12 20.92 -10.09
C LEU A 493 13.10 21.19 -8.95
N PRO A 494 13.21 22.46 -8.50
CA PRO A 494 13.94 22.78 -7.29
C PRO A 494 13.44 21.91 -6.14
N SER A 495 14.35 21.44 -5.28
CA SER A 495 14.02 20.56 -4.15
C SER A 495 12.96 21.15 -3.21
N TRP A 496 12.86 22.47 -3.13
CA TRP A 496 11.85 23.18 -2.34
C TRP A 496 10.42 23.06 -2.91
N PHE A 497 10.26 22.64 -4.17
CA PHE A 497 8.96 22.37 -4.80
C PHE A 497 8.53 20.90 -4.64
N SER A 498 9.37 20.07 -4.01
CA SER A 498 8.96 18.69 -3.69
C SER A 498 7.91 18.69 -2.57
N VAL A 499 6.99 17.73 -2.60
CA VAL A 499 5.97 17.55 -1.53
C VAL A 499 6.63 17.31 -0.19
N GLU A 500 7.78 16.61 -0.20
CA GLU A 500 8.59 16.40 0.98
C GLU A 500 9.04 17.73 1.61
N TYR A 501 9.43 18.69 0.79
CA TYR A 501 9.90 19.97 1.28
C TYR A 501 8.75 20.88 1.73
N LEU A 502 7.68 20.97 0.93
CA LEU A 502 6.57 21.89 1.17
C LEU A 502 5.64 21.44 2.30
N LEU A 503 5.39 20.15 2.41
CA LEU A 503 4.39 19.61 3.32
C LEU A 503 5.02 18.87 4.50
N TYR A 504 5.99 18.00 4.24
CA TYR A 504 6.53 17.12 5.30
C TYR A 504 7.51 17.84 6.21
N ARG A 505 8.37 18.72 5.72
CA ARG A 505 9.28 19.47 6.59
C ARG A 505 8.58 20.33 7.64
N PRO A 506 7.55 21.14 7.29
CA PRO A 506 6.80 21.89 8.30
C PRO A 506 6.04 20.99 9.28
N LEU A 507 5.42 19.90 8.78
CA LEU A 507 4.71 18.93 9.63
C LEU A 507 5.65 18.23 10.61
N LEU A 508 6.85 17.86 10.15
CA LEU A 508 7.87 17.23 11.00
C LEU A 508 8.45 18.18 12.00
N TYR A 509 8.68 19.43 11.59
CA TYR A 509 9.11 20.45 12.52
C TYR A 509 8.07 20.65 13.63
N ALA A 510 6.79 20.76 13.26
CA ALA A 510 5.71 20.85 14.21
C ALA A 510 5.60 19.59 15.10
N ALA A 511 5.70 18.40 14.52
CA ALA A 511 5.69 17.14 15.27
C ALA A 511 6.91 17.02 16.21
N GLY A 512 8.09 17.42 15.76
CA GLY A 512 9.30 17.47 16.59
C GLY A 512 9.18 18.44 17.77
N VAL A 513 8.58 19.60 17.53
CA VAL A 513 8.27 20.58 18.57
C VAL A 513 7.28 19.98 19.58
N VAL A 514 6.15 19.42 19.11
CA VAL A 514 5.15 18.76 19.96
C VAL A 514 5.77 17.61 20.75
N TYR A 515 6.58 16.76 20.11
CA TYR A 515 7.30 15.65 20.77
C TYR A 515 8.23 16.15 21.86
N THR A 516 8.98 17.22 21.61
CA THR A 516 9.90 17.82 22.59
C THR A 516 9.14 18.37 23.80
N TYR A 517 8.01 19.04 23.56
CA TYR A 517 7.17 19.56 24.66
C TYR A 517 6.47 18.46 25.44
N LEU A 518 5.88 17.45 24.77
CA LEU A 518 5.28 16.29 25.41
C LEU A 518 6.30 15.45 26.16
N GLY A 519 7.50 15.23 25.59
CA GLY A 519 8.60 14.54 26.26
C GLY A 519 9.02 15.24 27.54
N ARG A 520 9.16 16.57 27.51
CA ARG A 520 9.46 17.36 28.72
C ARG A 520 8.31 17.33 29.74
N LEU A 521 7.06 17.37 29.27
CA LEU A 521 5.89 17.27 30.15
C LEU A 521 5.86 15.91 30.84
N VAL A 522 6.03 14.82 30.09
CA VAL A 522 6.08 13.45 30.64
C VAL A 522 7.26 13.29 31.61
N GLU A 523 8.46 13.75 31.28
CA GLU A 523 9.61 13.78 32.20
C GLU A 523 9.28 14.57 33.46
N THR A 524 8.70 15.76 33.33
CA THR A 524 8.33 16.62 34.48
C THR A 524 7.27 15.96 35.36
N VAL A 525 6.26 15.32 34.75
CA VAL A 525 5.18 14.63 35.48
C VAL A 525 5.73 13.35 36.13
N VAL A 526 6.52 12.55 35.40
CA VAL A 526 7.11 11.31 35.93
C VAL A 526 8.13 11.63 37.03
N ASP A 527 9.03 12.59 36.82
CA ASP A 527 10.00 13.02 37.83
C ASP A 527 9.30 13.71 39.01
N GLY A 528 8.30 14.55 38.77
CA GLY A 528 7.55 15.22 39.81
C GLY A 528 6.69 14.27 40.64
N ALA A 529 5.92 13.41 39.98
CA ALA A 529 4.97 12.50 40.64
C ALA A 529 5.67 11.25 41.20
N PHE A 530 6.52 10.60 40.45
CA PHE A 530 7.08 9.30 40.83
C PHE A 530 8.45 9.39 41.51
N VAL A 531 9.33 10.30 41.11
CA VAL A 531 10.67 10.39 41.66
C VAL A 531 10.71 11.28 42.91
N LYS A 532 9.92 12.35 42.94
CA LYS A 532 9.87 13.30 44.08
C LYS A 532 8.61 13.18 44.93
N GLY A 533 7.44 12.91 44.30
CA GLY A 533 6.15 12.90 44.99
C GLY A 533 5.93 11.66 45.89
N ILE A 534 6.19 10.46 45.37
CA ILE A 534 6.02 9.21 46.10
C ILE A 534 6.95 9.10 47.29
N PRO A 535 8.28 9.37 47.16
CA PRO A 535 9.16 9.37 48.31
C PRO A 535 8.81 10.41 49.39
N SER A 536 8.32 11.60 49.00
CA SER A 536 7.87 12.61 49.94
C SER A 536 6.60 12.20 50.69
N LEU A 537 5.67 11.51 50.03
CA LEU A 537 4.50 10.92 50.68
C LEU A 537 4.87 9.83 51.69
N PHE A 538 5.88 8.99 51.38
CA PHE A 538 6.42 7.99 52.30
C PHE A 538 7.13 8.63 53.48
N THR A 539 7.87 9.73 53.27
CA THR A 539 8.51 10.47 54.37
C THR A 539 7.47 11.15 55.26
N ILE A 540 6.39 11.67 54.70
CA ILE A 540 5.27 12.23 55.47
C ILE A 540 4.55 11.12 56.25
N SER A 541 4.27 9.97 55.60
CA SER A 541 3.59 8.86 56.28
C SER A 541 4.45 8.24 57.40
N SER A 542 5.76 8.12 57.20
CA SER A 542 6.69 7.66 58.23
C SER A 542 6.83 8.69 59.39
N GLY A 543 6.77 9.98 59.07
CA GLY A 543 6.71 11.05 60.07
C GLY A 543 5.41 11.02 60.89
N VAL A 544 4.27 10.79 60.26
CA VAL A 544 2.97 10.63 60.95
C VAL A 544 2.95 9.35 61.76
N ALA A 545 3.42 8.22 61.24
CA ALA A 545 3.52 6.97 61.99
C ALA A 545 4.44 7.09 63.22
N SER A 546 5.59 7.79 63.09
CA SER A 546 6.49 8.03 64.22
C SER A 546 5.92 9.01 65.24
N PHE A 547 5.02 9.91 64.84
CA PHE A 547 4.32 10.81 65.73
C PHE A 547 3.23 10.05 66.54
N ASP A 548 2.54 9.10 65.90
CA ASP A 548 1.53 8.26 66.53
C ASP A 548 2.13 7.25 67.52
N GLU A 549 3.31 6.65 67.18
CA GLU A 549 4.05 5.78 68.09
C GLU A 549 4.58 6.52 69.34
N ARG A 550 4.92 7.81 69.29
CA ARG A 550 5.33 8.59 70.44
C ARG A 550 4.17 9.00 71.37
N THR A 551 2.98 9.11 70.81
CA THR A 551 1.76 9.45 71.56
C THR A 551 1.05 8.23 72.16
N LEU A 552 1.15 7.04 71.53
CA LEU A 552 0.57 5.77 72.00
C LEU A 552 1.56 4.92 72.82
N GLY A 553 2.85 5.23 72.77
CA GLY A 553 3.94 4.49 73.45
C GLY A 553 3.92 4.55 74.97
N SER A 554 2.95 5.22 75.61
CA SER A 554 2.80 5.22 77.06
C SER A 554 1.75 4.22 77.58
N VAL A 555 1.07 3.48 76.69
CA VAL A 555 -0.05 2.60 77.09
C VAL A 555 0.10 1.13 76.68
N ALA A 556 1.05 0.76 75.83
CA ALA A 556 1.21 -0.62 75.33
C ALA A 556 2.67 -1.10 75.33
N VAL A 557 3.29 -1.16 76.48
CA VAL A 557 4.50 -2.01 76.70
C VAL A 557 4.02 -3.39 77.11
N GLY A 558 3.89 -4.27 76.14
CA GLY A 558 3.75 -5.67 76.45
C GLY A 558 2.91 -6.49 75.48
N MET A 559 3.21 -6.55 74.18
CA MET A 559 2.92 -7.63 73.23
C MET A 559 3.17 -7.18 71.79
N ALA A 560 4.29 -7.46 71.20
CA ALA A 560 4.51 -7.74 69.79
C ALA A 560 5.98 -7.57 69.39
N GLY A 561 6.82 -8.43 69.86
CA GLY A 561 8.07 -8.74 69.15
C GLY A 561 7.78 -9.83 68.16
N SER A 562 7.91 -9.54 66.88
CA SER A 562 8.14 -10.49 65.77
C SER A 562 7.20 -10.40 64.57
N SER A 563 6.99 -9.24 63.94
CA SER A 563 6.38 -9.26 62.62
C SER A 563 6.75 -8.14 61.62
N SER A 564 7.76 -7.29 61.96
CA SER A 564 8.05 -6.11 61.13
C SER A 564 9.21 -6.26 60.13
N LYS A 565 9.79 -7.46 59.97
CA LYS A 565 10.94 -7.67 59.06
C LYS A 565 10.59 -8.31 57.69
N VAL A 566 9.33 -8.75 57.46
CA VAL A 566 8.97 -9.48 56.22
C VAL A 566 8.32 -8.59 55.18
N SER A 567 7.72 -7.46 55.53
CA SER A 567 7.01 -6.61 54.56
C SER A 567 7.89 -5.58 53.80
N GLY A 568 9.00 -5.15 54.35
CA GLY A 568 9.87 -4.17 53.71
C GLY A 568 10.69 -4.75 52.51
N GLY A 569 11.12 -6.00 52.63
CA GLY A 569 11.96 -6.63 51.62
C GLY A 569 11.24 -6.99 50.29
N LEU A 570 9.95 -7.27 50.38
CA LEU A 570 9.13 -7.58 49.17
C LEU A 570 8.74 -6.31 48.39
N TYR A 571 8.55 -5.20 49.06
CA TYR A 571 8.19 -3.92 48.46
C TYR A 571 9.37 -3.24 47.76
N ASP A 572 10.58 -3.30 48.38
CA ASP A 572 11.80 -2.78 47.78
C ASP A 572 12.27 -3.62 46.59
N THR A 573 12.05 -4.93 46.59
CA THR A 573 12.34 -5.80 45.46
C THR A 573 11.35 -5.55 44.30
N TRP A 574 10.09 -5.24 44.59
CA TRP A 574 9.05 -4.99 43.56
C TRP A 574 9.26 -3.62 42.91
N LEU A 575 9.48 -2.55 43.66
CA LEU A 575 9.78 -1.20 43.16
C LEU A 575 11.17 -1.13 42.48
N GLY A 576 12.15 -1.84 43.02
CA GLY A 576 13.45 -2.03 42.37
C GLY A 576 13.32 -2.79 41.06
N GLY A 577 12.43 -3.78 40.97
CA GLY A 577 12.11 -4.52 39.76
C GLY A 577 11.47 -3.64 38.69
N ILE A 578 10.45 -2.86 39.04
CA ILE A 578 9.74 -1.95 38.10
C ILE A 578 10.66 -0.83 37.63
N SER A 579 11.45 -0.21 38.51
CA SER A 579 12.39 0.84 38.14
C SER A 579 13.58 0.31 37.30
N SER A 580 14.01 -0.92 37.53
CA SER A 580 15.02 -1.60 36.73
C SER A 580 14.46 -2.04 35.38
N LEU A 581 13.17 -2.48 35.33
CA LEU A 581 12.47 -2.81 34.09
C LEU A 581 12.27 -1.56 33.25
N ALA A 582 11.78 -0.46 33.82
CA ALA A 582 11.60 0.82 33.13
C ALA A 582 12.94 1.38 32.61
N ARG A 583 14.04 1.28 33.39
CA ARG A 583 15.39 1.64 32.96
C ARG A 583 15.91 0.69 31.86
N ARG A 584 15.68 -0.62 31.97
CA ARG A 584 16.05 -1.60 30.93
C ARG A 584 15.27 -1.37 29.64
N TRP A 585 13.98 -1.08 29.73
CA TRP A 585 13.16 -0.71 28.55
C TRP A 585 13.57 0.63 27.97
N GLY A 586 13.85 1.64 28.78
CA GLY A 586 14.40 2.93 28.34
C GLY A 586 15.79 2.79 27.69
N MET A 587 16.68 1.94 28.23
CA MET A 587 17.98 1.65 27.63
C MET A 587 17.86 0.74 26.40
N ALA A 588 16.96 -0.23 26.40
CA ALA A 588 16.68 -1.07 25.23
C ALA A 588 16.08 -0.22 24.10
N PHE A 589 15.16 0.68 24.43
CA PHE A 589 14.57 1.64 23.49
C PHE A 589 15.62 2.64 22.98
N ARG A 590 16.48 3.18 23.83
CA ARG A 590 17.66 3.97 23.41
C ARG A 590 18.62 3.16 22.55
N ARG A 591 18.97 1.93 22.92
CA ARG A 591 19.85 1.05 22.12
C ARG A 591 19.19 0.67 20.79
N PHE A 592 17.92 0.37 20.77
CA PHE A 592 17.13 0.12 19.55
C PHE A 592 17.09 1.38 18.67
N PHE A 593 16.86 2.55 19.24
CA PHE A 593 16.89 3.83 18.56
C PHE A 593 18.28 4.18 18.00
N PHE A 594 19.35 3.95 18.77
CA PHE A 594 20.74 4.15 18.32
C PHE A 594 21.22 3.07 17.33
N LEU A 595 20.67 1.86 17.35
CA LEU A 595 20.99 0.81 16.37
C LEU A 595 20.32 1.09 15.00
N ILE A 596 19.17 1.74 15.02
CA ILE A 596 18.49 2.21 13.80
C ILE A 596 19.20 3.46 13.25
N ILE A 597 19.81 4.29 14.12
CA ILE A 597 20.58 5.50 13.77
C ILE A 597 22.07 5.16 13.84
N LYS A 598 22.55 4.24 13.02
CA LYS A 598 23.99 4.10 12.78
C LYS A 598 24.43 5.21 11.83
N VAL A 599 24.72 6.38 12.39
CA VAL A 599 25.35 7.51 11.70
C VAL A 599 26.78 7.59 12.17
N ASP A 600 27.73 7.55 11.25
CA ASP A 600 29.12 7.89 11.54
C ASP A 600 29.15 9.32 12.06
N TYR A 601 29.60 9.46 13.28
CA TYR A 601 29.68 10.72 14.04
C TYR A 601 30.93 11.50 13.64
N ASP A 602 30.74 12.60 12.90
CA ASP A 602 31.79 13.61 12.72
C ASP A 602 31.60 14.73 13.77
N PRO A 603 32.57 14.92 14.70
CA PRO A 603 32.41 15.84 15.82
C PRO A 603 32.58 17.33 15.49
N LYS A 604 32.78 17.73 14.22
CA LYS A 604 33.09 19.11 13.82
C LYS A 604 31.98 19.81 13.01
N GLY A 605 30.84 19.19 12.76
CA GLY A 605 29.73 19.77 12.01
C GLY A 605 28.66 20.43 12.88
N ASP A 606 28.10 21.52 12.40
CA ASP A 606 27.08 22.33 13.06
C ASP A 606 25.85 21.49 13.44
N ARG A 607 25.53 21.38 14.73
CA ARG A 607 24.53 20.48 15.32
C ARG A 607 23.14 20.63 14.72
N ILE A 608 22.80 21.83 14.25
CA ILE A 608 21.49 22.11 13.63
C ILE A 608 21.43 21.54 12.21
N PHE A 609 22.51 21.62 11.44
CA PHE A 609 22.58 21.10 10.07
C PHE A 609 22.65 19.56 10.04
N GLN A 610 23.26 18.95 11.06
CA GLN A 610 23.30 17.48 11.22
C GLN A 610 21.94 16.92 11.64
N LEU A 611 21.17 17.62 12.48
CA LEU A 611 19.78 17.30 12.76
C LEU A 611 18.91 17.38 11.49
N PHE A 612 19.14 18.34 10.62
CA PHE A 612 18.43 18.47 9.34
C PHE A 612 18.78 17.35 8.35
N ASN A 613 20.01 16.87 8.31
CA ASN A 613 20.40 15.70 7.50
C ASN A 613 19.88 14.36 8.08
N LEU A 614 19.78 14.24 9.40
CA LEU A 614 19.10 13.15 10.08
C LEU A 614 17.59 13.14 9.77
N MET A 615 16.97 14.32 9.67
CA MET A 615 15.56 14.47 9.31
C MET A 615 15.24 14.01 7.88
N ASN A 616 16.17 14.07 6.92
CA ASN A 616 15.99 13.46 5.59
C ASN A 616 15.91 11.92 5.64
N PHE A 617 16.24 11.31 6.78
CA PHE A 617 16.31 9.86 6.93
C PHE A 617 15.04 9.23 7.53
N ASP A 618 14.28 9.95 8.36
CA ASP A 618 13.23 9.38 9.21
C ASP A 618 11.90 10.15 9.20
N VAL A 619 11.65 10.91 8.15
CA VAL A 619 10.41 11.68 7.98
C VAL A 619 9.18 10.80 8.16
N ASP A 620 9.13 9.66 7.46
CA ASP A 620 7.99 8.75 7.48
C ASP A 620 7.84 8.05 8.84
N PHE A 621 8.96 7.71 9.48
CA PHE A 621 8.98 7.08 10.79
C PHE A 621 8.56 8.04 11.91
N ILE A 622 8.99 9.30 11.84
CA ILE A 622 8.62 10.32 12.84
C ILE A 622 7.15 10.70 12.68
N ILE A 623 6.64 10.85 11.44
CA ILE A 623 5.20 11.05 11.19
C ILE A 623 4.42 9.86 11.73
N PHE A 624 4.86 8.64 11.43
CA PHE A 624 4.24 7.42 11.90
C PHE A 624 4.22 7.36 13.43
N MET A 625 5.36 7.57 14.10
CA MET A 625 5.46 7.53 15.56
C MET A 625 4.69 8.68 16.22
N ALA A 626 4.74 9.89 15.66
CA ALA A 626 3.96 11.02 16.17
C ALA A 626 2.47 10.80 15.99
N THR A 627 2.04 10.25 14.85
CA THR A 627 0.63 9.91 14.60
C THR A 627 0.18 8.76 15.50
N LEU A 628 1.00 7.74 15.68
CA LEU A 628 0.72 6.61 16.58
C LEU A 628 0.62 7.06 18.05
N LEU A 629 1.53 7.93 18.51
CA LEU A 629 1.54 8.47 19.87
C LEU A 629 0.37 9.42 20.11
N LEU A 630 0.00 10.24 19.13
CA LEU A 630 -1.20 11.09 19.20
C LEU A 630 -2.47 10.27 19.26
N LEU A 631 -2.54 9.18 18.48
CA LEU A 631 -3.70 8.29 18.46
C LEU A 631 -3.78 7.42 19.71
N LEU A 632 -2.64 6.92 20.20
CA LEU A 632 -2.57 6.20 21.50
C LEU A 632 -2.89 7.15 22.66
N GLY A 633 -2.37 8.38 22.65
CA GLY A 633 -2.70 9.39 23.64
C GLY A 633 -4.19 9.75 23.62
N ALA A 634 -4.77 9.99 22.44
CA ALA A 634 -6.19 10.27 22.28
C ALA A 634 -7.07 9.08 22.68
N SER A 635 -6.65 7.83 22.43
CA SER A 635 -7.40 6.64 22.87
C SER A 635 -7.39 6.44 24.38
N ILE A 636 -6.30 6.79 25.08
CA ILE A 636 -6.20 6.74 26.55
C ILE A 636 -7.12 7.81 27.21
N PHE A 637 -7.37 8.93 26.53
CA PHE A 637 -8.29 9.97 27.03
C PHE A 637 -9.77 9.73 26.64
N LEU A 638 -10.05 8.79 25.72
CA LEU A 638 -11.42 8.47 25.26
C LEU A 638 -11.97 7.17 25.87
N PHE A 639 -11.18 6.42 26.62
CA PHE A 639 -11.55 5.31 27.51
C PHE A 639 -11.32 5.70 28.99
#